data_70af83825e6e3ed775c0136605ce4995
#
_entry.id   70af83825e6e3ed775c0136605ce4995
#
_cell.length_a   1.000
_cell.length_b   1.000
_cell.length_c   1.000
_cell.angle_alpha   90.00
_cell.angle_beta   90.00
_cell.angle_gamma   90.00
#
_symmetry.space_group_name_H-M   'P 1'
#
loop_
_entity.id
_entity.type
_entity.pdbx_description
1 polymer ?
#
loop_
_entity_poly.entity_id
_entity_poly.type
_entity_poly.pdbx_seq_one_letter_code
_entity_poly.pdbx_strand_id
1 'polypeptide(L)'
;MFEDKIKEIHTQLRSGLETAFIEANSESDINFQPQFVFNNPKENLKIIETLKHELNKCESFKFSVAFITKSGLAGLAGVLQELNNKGIKGQILTTDYLFFTEPAALKQLHSLENIELKIYKTSESDANGFHTKGYIFHDNEMLRIIVGSANLTQKALSVNREWNTKIVSTSEGAYAKQIVREFEDLWTHPAAKPYDTYIKEYTETFKLFKSLNQASKQNYTQDLWNKISTYKPPLTPNPMQTEFMGRLKDLVDEGESRALLVSATGTGKTYASAFGVQQLQPKRILFIVHREQIAKQAMTTYKNVFGTSRHMGLLSGTSHNIDPDFLFATVQTISKEDWHTQFKPDSFDVIIIDEAHHAASTTYQRLMDYFKPKLWLGMTASPERTDSFNIYELFHYNIVSEIRLQHALENNLLCPFHYYGISDFEVEATPTNVRDFNRLTHKNRIKYIMEQAAYYGYSGHRVKGLIFCSTREEASKLSELFNEAGWKTLPLSGENSQEEREHAIHRLCNDELPREQQLDYIITVDIFNEGVDIPEINQVIMLRPTESPIVFVQQLGRGLRKNKNKEYVIILDFIGNYQNNFMIPVALSGDRSYNKDNMRHYVGEGTSLIPGCSTIYFDEITKDRIYRSIDSARFNAATFLKKNYLILRNKLGRIPSLQDFKDFGGIDIFLIIMHPSYRCYHVFLQKVERSAYTTIYSDTAIEFLKIFSTKYMKGKRIYELCLLKLLLEKNKFSWAEFIDYMHTHYNDYFNLDLQLTAATKESISQVLTGQFYSGSNAEYFYAYPFIKLGNDIIQASDIFNKELSNLEFRATLKEHIEYGISEFKDKYAALLPTRPFKLYAKYSYEDVTRLLEWDKGMPPLNIGGYAYNKGTNTLPIFINYEKDDSVTESTNYNDRFISPKYIIAATKANAKDDGDTVLRLLGQLDTDVTIELFVRKSKFEGHRKDAIQKAEDEKNKKDQISEFYYLGPIKSTGISKPTRRLNKEGKLINHIEIEYMLEIPVREDIYSYLTT
;
A
#
# COMPACT_ATOMS: atom_id res chain seq x y z
N MET A 1 5.57 5.34 -62.28
CA MET A 1 6.27 6.60 -61.78
C MET A 1 5.34 7.49 -60.95
N PHE A 2 4.11 7.84 -61.41
CA PHE A 2 3.22 8.68 -60.57
C PHE A 2 2.56 7.87 -59.45
N GLU A 3 2.10 6.65 -59.76
CA GLU A 3 1.56 5.72 -58.77
C GLU A 3 2.60 5.24 -57.73
N ASP A 4 3.82 5.08 -58.13
CA ASP A 4 4.91 4.67 -57.24
C ASP A 4 5.28 5.79 -56.27
N LYS A 5 5.27 7.05 -56.71
CA LYS A 5 5.44 8.22 -55.84
C LYS A 5 4.30 8.37 -54.84
N ILE A 6 3.07 8.10 -55.24
CA ILE A 6 1.92 8.15 -54.35
C ILE A 6 2.04 7.04 -53.28
N LYS A 7 2.43 5.83 -53.64
CA LYS A 7 2.69 4.73 -52.71
C LYS A 7 3.80 5.06 -51.73
N GLU A 8 4.89 5.66 -52.24
CA GLU A 8 6.01 6.10 -51.40
C GLU A 8 5.59 7.18 -50.39
N ILE A 9 4.83 8.18 -50.84
CA ILE A 9 4.26 9.23 -49.94
C ILE A 9 3.31 8.63 -48.93
N HIS A 10 2.45 7.69 -49.31
CA HIS A 10 1.57 6.99 -48.40
C HIS A 10 2.34 6.17 -47.37
N THR A 11 3.41 5.50 -47.77
CA THR A 11 4.26 4.72 -46.86
C THR A 11 4.99 5.64 -45.89
N GLN A 12 5.53 6.76 -46.36
CA GLN A 12 6.17 7.77 -45.49
C GLN A 12 5.21 8.46 -44.58
N LEU A 13 3.99 8.80 -45.06
CA LEU A 13 2.94 9.38 -44.25
C LEU A 13 2.46 8.39 -43.17
N ARG A 14 2.28 7.12 -43.54
CA ARG A 14 1.91 6.06 -42.61
C ARG A 14 3.00 5.84 -41.56
N SER A 15 4.26 5.75 -41.97
CA SER A 15 5.39 5.65 -41.04
C SER A 15 5.49 6.87 -40.14
N GLY A 16 5.22 8.07 -40.63
CA GLY A 16 5.16 9.30 -39.83
C GLY A 16 4.02 9.30 -38.85
N LEU A 17 2.84 8.80 -39.24
CA LEU A 17 1.68 8.62 -38.35
C LEU A 17 1.96 7.57 -37.28
N GLU A 18 2.59 6.46 -37.61
CA GLU A 18 2.90 5.36 -36.69
C GLU A 18 4.01 5.74 -35.70
N THR A 19 4.96 6.60 -36.06
CA THR A 19 6.13 6.96 -35.25
C THR A 19 6.10 8.36 -34.67
N ALA A 20 5.41 9.31 -35.31
CA ALA A 20 5.32 10.71 -34.89
C ALA A 20 4.01 11.06 -34.21
N PHE A 21 2.95 10.30 -34.43
CA PHE A 21 1.64 10.49 -33.82
C PHE A 21 1.35 9.38 -32.82
N ILE A 22 0.52 9.70 -31.82
CA ILE A 22 0.09 8.77 -30.78
C ILE A 22 -1.02 7.90 -31.37
N GLU A 23 -0.70 6.68 -31.74
CA GLU A 23 -1.66 5.69 -32.21
C GLU A 23 -1.75 4.51 -31.24
N ALA A 24 -2.98 4.08 -30.90
CA ALA A 24 -3.20 3.01 -29.93
C ALA A 24 -2.63 1.64 -30.39
N ASN A 25 -2.48 1.45 -31.68
CA ASN A 25 -1.99 0.20 -32.29
C ASN A 25 -0.54 0.27 -32.76
N SER A 26 0.21 1.31 -32.39
CA SER A 26 1.62 1.45 -32.74
C SER A 26 2.45 0.34 -32.13
N GLU A 27 3.33 -0.29 -32.90
CA GLU A 27 4.31 -1.27 -32.41
C GLU A 27 5.49 -0.64 -31.65
N SER A 28 5.51 0.68 -31.48
CA SER A 28 6.54 1.36 -30.71
C SER A 28 6.52 0.93 -29.24
N ASP A 29 7.70 0.76 -28.66
CA ASP A 29 7.84 0.48 -27.24
C ASP A 29 7.16 1.58 -26.40
N ILE A 30 6.30 1.19 -25.48
CA ILE A 30 5.53 2.10 -24.62
C ILE A 30 6.40 3.11 -23.87
N ASN A 31 7.67 2.78 -23.59
CA ASN A 31 8.62 3.69 -22.96
C ASN A 31 9.06 4.85 -23.85
N PHE A 32 8.91 4.72 -25.17
CA PHE A 32 9.29 5.74 -26.15
C PHE A 32 8.09 6.47 -26.74
N GLN A 33 6.88 6.01 -26.46
CA GLN A 33 5.68 6.69 -26.92
C GLN A 33 5.47 8.02 -26.16
N PRO A 34 5.00 9.06 -26.83
CA PRO A 34 4.53 10.26 -26.13
C PRO A 34 3.42 9.91 -25.16
N GLN A 35 3.48 10.47 -23.95
CA GLN A 35 2.53 10.20 -22.89
C GLN A 35 1.85 11.48 -22.44
N PHE A 36 0.55 11.41 -22.20
CA PHE A 36 -0.19 12.47 -21.55
C PHE A 36 -0.10 12.30 -20.04
N VAL A 37 0.52 13.26 -19.35
CA VAL A 37 0.80 13.21 -17.91
C VAL A 37 -0.09 14.18 -17.17
N PHE A 38 -0.97 13.67 -16.32
CA PHE A 38 -2.01 14.44 -15.62
C PHE A 38 -2.36 13.81 -14.28
N ASN A 39 -3.05 14.57 -13.43
CA ASN A 39 -3.60 14.04 -12.19
C ASN A 39 -5.01 13.51 -12.40
N ASN A 40 -5.29 12.28 -12.00
CA ASN A 40 -6.63 11.68 -11.97
C ASN A 40 -6.87 10.98 -10.63
N PRO A 41 -7.60 11.61 -9.69
CA PRO A 41 -7.87 11.01 -8.38
C PRO A 41 -8.65 9.69 -8.43
N LYS A 42 -9.48 9.47 -9.47
CA LYS A 42 -10.26 8.23 -9.61
C LYS A 42 -9.39 7.03 -9.95
N GLU A 43 -8.34 7.25 -10.72
CA GLU A 43 -7.36 6.23 -11.14
C GLU A 43 -6.08 6.30 -10.31
N ASN A 44 -6.05 7.20 -9.32
CA ASN A 44 -4.89 7.51 -8.48
C ASN A 44 -3.64 7.89 -9.27
N LEU A 45 -3.80 8.49 -10.46
CA LEU A 45 -2.71 9.00 -11.28
C LEU A 45 -2.24 10.36 -10.76
N LYS A 46 -0.92 10.53 -10.63
CA LYS A 46 -0.29 11.75 -10.11
C LYS A 46 0.95 12.10 -10.93
N ILE A 47 1.10 13.37 -11.27
CA ILE A 47 2.28 13.89 -11.98
C ILE A 47 3.56 13.64 -11.18
N ILE A 48 3.49 13.74 -9.84
CA ILE A 48 4.64 13.51 -8.96
C ILE A 48 5.27 12.13 -9.15
N GLU A 49 4.47 11.11 -9.44
CA GLU A 49 4.99 9.75 -9.65
C GLU A 49 5.78 9.65 -10.95
N THR A 50 5.31 10.30 -12.02
CA THR A 50 6.06 10.39 -13.27
C THR A 50 7.40 11.09 -13.04
N LEU A 51 7.41 12.22 -12.29
CA LEU A 51 8.65 12.93 -12.00
C LEU A 51 9.62 12.08 -11.17
N LYS A 52 9.14 11.34 -10.15
CA LYS A 52 9.98 10.43 -9.37
C LYS A 52 10.56 9.31 -10.22
N HIS A 53 9.74 8.73 -11.08
CA HIS A 53 10.17 7.66 -11.98
C HIS A 53 11.30 8.13 -12.91
N GLU A 54 11.16 9.33 -13.50
CA GLU A 54 12.19 9.87 -14.37
C GLU A 54 13.46 10.28 -13.60
N LEU A 55 13.32 10.86 -12.41
CA LEU A 55 14.45 11.19 -11.54
C LEU A 55 15.24 9.94 -11.13
N ASN A 56 14.57 8.84 -10.81
CA ASN A 56 15.23 7.60 -10.40
C ASN A 56 16.06 6.95 -11.55
N LYS A 57 15.79 7.31 -12.80
CA LYS A 57 16.44 6.73 -13.99
C LYS A 57 17.48 7.64 -14.63
N CYS A 58 17.46 8.92 -14.32
CA CYS A 58 18.30 9.87 -15.01
C CYS A 58 19.75 9.88 -14.51
N GLU A 59 20.68 10.21 -15.42
CA GLU A 59 22.09 10.50 -15.12
C GLU A 59 22.30 11.98 -14.83
N SER A 60 21.39 12.85 -15.28
CA SER A 60 21.32 14.26 -14.94
C SER A 60 19.93 14.83 -15.27
N PHE A 61 19.59 15.95 -14.66
CA PHE A 61 18.28 16.59 -14.89
C PHE A 61 18.39 18.13 -14.95
N LYS A 62 17.42 18.73 -15.67
CA LYS A 62 17.27 20.19 -15.77
C LYS A 62 15.79 20.54 -15.58
N PHE A 63 15.52 21.41 -14.63
CA PHE A 63 14.16 21.91 -14.36
C PHE A 63 14.08 23.41 -14.63
N SER A 64 13.10 23.82 -15.43
CA SER A 64 12.73 25.22 -15.65
C SER A 64 11.29 25.40 -15.20
N VAL A 65 11.09 25.92 -13.97
CA VAL A 65 9.76 26.01 -13.35
C VAL A 65 9.52 27.36 -12.70
N ALA A 66 8.37 27.94 -12.98
CA ALA A 66 8.06 29.27 -12.48
C ALA A 66 7.92 29.29 -10.95
N PHE A 67 7.27 28.30 -10.34
CA PHE A 67 6.97 28.32 -8.91
C PHE A 67 7.44 27.06 -8.21
N ILE A 68 8.13 27.25 -7.08
CA ILE A 68 8.62 26.17 -6.21
C ILE A 68 8.16 26.45 -4.78
N THR A 69 7.41 25.51 -4.19
CA THR A 69 6.98 25.59 -2.78
C THR A 69 7.56 24.46 -1.94
N LYS A 70 7.65 24.65 -0.62
CA LYS A 70 8.06 23.58 0.31
C LYS A 70 7.13 22.37 0.19
N SER A 71 5.84 22.61 0.07
CA SER A 71 4.86 21.55 -0.08
C SER A 71 5.01 20.78 -1.40
N GLY A 72 5.45 21.44 -2.48
CA GLY A 72 5.78 20.78 -3.75
C GLY A 72 7.04 19.93 -3.68
N LEU A 73 8.08 20.43 -3.02
CA LEU A 73 9.33 19.69 -2.82
C LEU A 73 9.19 18.52 -1.84
N ALA A 74 8.33 18.65 -0.83
CA ALA A 74 8.17 17.63 0.18
C ALA A 74 7.91 16.23 -0.39
N GLY A 75 7.15 16.12 -1.48
CA GLY A 75 6.94 14.84 -2.14
C GLY A 75 8.14 14.28 -2.90
N LEU A 76 9.13 15.11 -3.28
CA LEU A 76 10.31 14.74 -4.05
C LEU A 76 11.58 14.67 -3.20
N ALA A 77 11.55 15.16 -1.96
CA ALA A 77 12.73 15.33 -1.12
C ALA A 77 13.55 14.04 -0.95
N GLY A 78 12.91 12.90 -0.77
CA GLY A 78 13.59 11.61 -0.64
C GLY A 78 14.40 11.25 -1.89
N VAL A 79 13.79 11.35 -3.08
CA VAL A 79 14.46 11.05 -4.35
C VAL A 79 15.60 12.05 -4.61
N LEU A 80 15.40 13.33 -4.37
CA LEU A 80 16.45 14.35 -4.53
C LEU A 80 17.63 14.10 -3.59
N GLN A 81 17.39 13.66 -2.35
CA GLN A 81 18.45 13.27 -1.43
C GLN A 81 19.23 12.05 -1.93
N GLU A 82 18.53 11.07 -2.49
CA GLU A 82 19.15 9.88 -3.07
C GLU A 82 20.04 10.24 -4.28
N LEU A 83 19.55 11.11 -5.16
CA LEU A 83 20.35 11.62 -6.29
C LEU A 83 21.60 12.39 -5.81
N ASN A 84 21.47 13.14 -4.71
CA ASN A 84 22.62 13.80 -4.09
C ASN A 84 23.65 12.78 -3.59
N ASN A 85 23.21 11.73 -2.92
CA ASN A 85 24.09 10.66 -2.44
C ASN A 85 24.78 9.91 -3.60
N LYS A 86 24.10 9.77 -4.74
CA LYS A 86 24.66 9.18 -5.98
C LYS A 86 25.50 10.17 -6.80
N GLY A 87 25.54 11.45 -6.44
CA GLY A 87 26.29 12.49 -7.15
C GLY A 87 25.70 12.88 -8.52
N ILE A 88 24.42 12.55 -8.79
CA ILE A 88 23.72 12.84 -10.04
C ILE A 88 23.43 14.34 -10.11
N LYS A 89 23.92 15.00 -11.16
CA LYS A 89 23.87 16.46 -11.29
C LYS A 89 22.51 16.97 -11.72
N GLY A 90 22.04 18.04 -11.08
CA GLY A 90 20.80 18.72 -11.38
C GLY A 90 20.99 20.23 -11.58
N GLN A 91 20.28 20.80 -12.54
CA GLN A 91 20.18 22.26 -12.76
C GLN A 91 18.73 22.68 -12.59
N ILE A 92 18.48 23.66 -11.71
CA ILE A 92 17.12 24.14 -11.47
C ILE A 92 17.07 25.65 -11.66
N LEU A 93 16.21 26.11 -12.56
CA LEU A 93 15.91 27.51 -12.82
C LEU A 93 14.48 27.82 -12.40
N THR A 94 14.30 28.83 -11.56
CA THR A 94 13.00 29.35 -11.13
C THR A 94 12.97 30.87 -11.24
N THR A 95 11.86 31.51 -10.87
CA THR A 95 11.73 32.97 -10.98
C THR A 95 11.24 33.61 -9.68
N ASP A 96 11.49 34.89 -9.56
CA ASP A 96 10.93 35.78 -8.52
C ASP A 96 9.50 36.28 -8.86
N TYR A 97 8.94 35.89 -10.01
CA TYR A 97 7.66 36.37 -10.50
C TYR A 97 6.54 36.17 -9.48
N LEU A 98 5.86 37.26 -9.15
CA LEU A 98 4.78 37.35 -8.17
C LEU A 98 5.11 36.77 -6.76
N PHE A 99 6.37 36.52 -6.46
CA PHE A 99 6.82 35.98 -5.17
C PHE A 99 6.07 34.71 -4.74
N PHE A 100 5.77 33.80 -5.68
CA PHE A 100 5.17 32.49 -5.37
C PHE A 100 6.20 31.42 -4.99
N THR A 101 7.45 31.57 -5.44
CA THR A 101 8.54 30.67 -5.06
C THR A 101 8.96 30.92 -3.60
N GLU A 102 8.98 29.89 -2.78
CA GLU A 102 9.29 30.04 -1.36
C GLU A 102 10.79 30.01 -1.08
N PRO A 103 11.37 31.03 -0.41
CA PRO A 103 12.82 31.05 -0.06
C PRO A 103 13.25 29.80 0.73
N ALA A 104 12.37 29.24 1.55
CA ALA A 104 12.64 28.02 2.32
C ALA A 104 12.77 26.78 1.41
N ALA A 105 12.01 26.70 0.32
CA ALA A 105 12.14 25.65 -0.69
C ALA A 105 13.47 25.77 -1.45
N LEU A 106 13.84 27.00 -1.83
CA LEU A 106 15.13 27.27 -2.47
C LEU A 106 16.32 26.92 -1.57
N LYS A 107 16.21 27.21 -0.27
CA LYS A 107 17.23 26.83 0.71
C LYS A 107 17.40 25.31 0.81
N GLN A 108 16.30 24.57 0.77
CA GLN A 108 16.33 23.11 0.79
C GLN A 108 17.01 22.54 -0.46
N LEU A 109 16.67 23.03 -1.65
CA LEU A 109 17.34 22.64 -2.90
C LEU A 109 18.83 22.98 -2.89
N HIS A 110 19.20 24.16 -2.44
CA HIS A 110 20.60 24.60 -2.36
C HIS A 110 21.43 23.80 -1.33
N SER A 111 20.80 23.18 -0.34
CA SER A 111 21.51 22.30 0.61
C SER A 111 21.98 20.98 -0.01
N LEU A 112 21.56 20.64 -1.23
CA LEU A 112 21.98 19.47 -1.99
C LEU A 112 23.18 19.87 -2.89
N GLU A 113 24.35 19.27 -2.64
CA GLU A 113 25.60 19.61 -3.33
C GLU A 113 25.59 19.29 -4.83
N ASN A 114 24.71 18.39 -5.26
CA ASN A 114 24.55 18.00 -6.65
C ASN A 114 23.66 18.95 -7.47
N ILE A 115 22.99 19.91 -6.82
CA ILE A 115 22.03 20.82 -7.49
C ILE A 115 22.62 22.21 -7.65
N GLU A 116 22.70 22.67 -8.90
CA GLU A 116 22.96 24.05 -9.24
C GLU A 116 21.64 24.81 -9.38
N LEU A 117 21.45 25.87 -8.60
CA LEU A 117 20.21 26.62 -8.49
C LEU A 117 20.36 28.09 -8.93
N LYS A 118 19.51 28.53 -9.86
CA LYS A 118 19.42 29.93 -10.28
C LYS A 118 18.00 30.49 -10.16
N ILE A 119 17.92 31.80 -9.92
CA ILE A 119 16.65 32.51 -9.81
C ILE A 119 16.65 33.60 -10.91
N TYR A 120 15.65 33.53 -11.79
CA TYR A 120 15.45 34.50 -12.86
C TYR A 120 14.79 35.75 -12.29
N LYS A 121 15.53 36.87 -12.29
CA LYS A 121 15.10 38.19 -11.78
C LYS A 121 14.29 38.91 -12.85
N THR A 122 12.98 38.90 -12.71
CA THR A 122 12.07 39.45 -13.73
C THR A 122 12.22 40.95 -13.98
N SER A 123 12.69 41.71 -12.99
CA SER A 123 12.94 43.14 -13.12
C SER A 123 14.15 43.50 -13.99
N GLU A 124 15.02 42.55 -14.30
CA GLU A 124 16.20 42.72 -15.15
C GLU A 124 16.03 42.08 -16.56
N SER A 125 14.83 41.52 -16.83
CA SER A 125 14.53 40.95 -18.15
C SER A 125 14.00 42.00 -19.13
N ASP A 126 14.44 41.97 -20.38
CA ASP A 126 13.94 42.80 -21.48
C ASP A 126 12.49 42.40 -21.84
N ALA A 127 11.54 42.69 -20.98
CA ALA A 127 10.08 42.64 -21.19
C ALA A 127 9.46 41.22 -21.32
N ASN A 128 10.18 40.10 -21.27
CA ASN A 128 9.62 38.76 -21.37
C ASN A 128 9.54 38.09 -20.01
N GLY A 129 8.33 37.87 -19.49
CA GLY A 129 8.11 37.18 -18.24
C GLY A 129 8.53 35.71 -18.30
N PHE A 130 9.20 35.21 -17.26
CA PHE A 130 9.52 33.78 -17.11
C PHE A 130 8.33 33.03 -16.51
N HIS A 131 7.74 32.08 -17.25
CA HIS A 131 6.61 31.27 -16.77
C HIS A 131 6.65 29.84 -17.33
N THR A 132 7.85 29.31 -17.55
CA THR A 132 8.08 27.94 -18.08
C THR A 132 7.78 26.87 -17.04
N LYS A 133 7.40 25.66 -17.49
CA LYS A 133 7.26 24.43 -16.71
C LYS A 133 7.76 23.30 -17.57
N GLY A 134 9.05 23.08 -17.48
CA GLY A 134 9.77 22.07 -18.25
C GLY A 134 10.67 21.25 -17.33
N TYR A 135 10.65 19.94 -17.51
CA TYR A 135 11.45 18.96 -16.80
C TYR A 135 12.18 18.12 -17.84
N ILE A 136 13.50 18.13 -17.83
CA ILE A 136 14.36 17.45 -18.79
C ILE A 136 15.22 16.45 -18.02
N PHE A 137 15.16 15.20 -18.39
CA PHE A 137 15.92 14.10 -17.80
C PHE A 137 16.80 13.49 -18.85
N HIS A 138 18.08 13.37 -18.57
CA HIS A 138 19.07 12.74 -19.42
C HIS A 138 19.38 11.33 -18.92
N ASP A 139 19.27 10.34 -19.79
CA ASP A 139 19.52 8.93 -19.51
C ASP A 139 20.23 8.31 -20.70
N ASN A 140 21.53 8.08 -20.61
CA ASN A 140 22.40 7.68 -21.70
C ASN A 140 22.29 8.64 -22.89
N GLU A 141 21.93 8.14 -24.07
CA GLU A 141 21.71 8.94 -25.28
C GLU A 141 20.29 9.53 -25.37
N MET A 142 19.45 9.25 -24.40
CA MET A 142 18.02 9.59 -24.42
C MET A 142 17.74 10.82 -23.56
N LEU A 143 16.84 11.65 -24.06
CA LEU A 143 16.24 12.74 -23.31
C LEU A 143 14.75 12.43 -23.11
N ARG A 144 14.32 12.46 -21.85
CA ARG A 144 12.91 12.41 -21.47
C ARG A 144 12.50 13.79 -21.04
N ILE A 145 11.50 14.33 -21.71
CA ILE A 145 11.13 15.73 -21.60
C ILE A 145 9.66 15.83 -21.24
N ILE A 146 9.34 16.48 -20.13
CA ILE A 146 7.97 16.75 -19.70
C ILE A 146 7.76 18.27 -19.77
N VAL A 147 6.79 18.69 -20.58
CA VAL A 147 6.41 20.10 -20.74
C VAL A 147 4.90 20.25 -20.56
N GLY A 148 4.48 21.27 -19.83
CA GLY A 148 3.07 21.53 -19.63
C GLY A 148 2.75 22.64 -18.66
N SER A 149 1.72 22.46 -17.84
CA SER A 149 1.21 23.47 -16.91
C SER A 149 1.70 23.30 -15.46
N ALA A 150 2.26 22.13 -15.09
CA ALA A 150 2.57 21.79 -13.71
C ALA A 150 3.81 22.50 -13.16
N ASN A 151 3.64 23.28 -12.10
CA ASN A 151 4.72 23.83 -11.27
C ASN A 151 5.13 22.86 -10.15
N LEU A 152 6.26 23.07 -9.49
CA LEU A 152 6.69 22.35 -8.29
C LEU A 152 5.90 22.80 -7.04
N THR A 153 4.58 22.57 -7.07
CA THR A 153 3.67 22.83 -5.96
C THR A 153 2.85 21.57 -5.66
N GLN A 154 2.51 21.33 -4.41
CA GLN A 154 1.79 20.10 -4.00
C GLN A 154 0.50 19.88 -4.80
N LYS A 155 -0.28 20.95 -4.99
CA LYS A 155 -1.55 20.88 -5.72
C LYS A 155 -1.35 20.56 -7.20
N ALA A 156 -0.39 21.21 -7.86
CA ALA A 156 -0.09 20.96 -9.27
C ALA A 156 0.41 19.52 -9.49
N LEU A 157 1.24 19.01 -8.59
CA LEU A 157 1.83 17.68 -8.74
C LEU A 157 0.90 16.52 -8.36
N SER A 158 -0.21 16.77 -7.63
CA SER A 158 -0.99 15.66 -7.07
C SER A 158 -2.52 15.81 -7.16
N VAL A 159 -3.07 17.00 -7.38
CA VAL A 159 -4.52 17.26 -7.24
C VAL A 159 -5.12 18.04 -8.40
N ASN A 160 -4.51 19.18 -8.76
CA ASN A 160 -5.05 20.04 -9.79
C ASN A 160 -5.09 19.31 -11.13
N ARG A 161 -6.06 19.68 -11.96
CA ARG A 161 -6.05 19.27 -13.37
C ARG A 161 -4.96 20.03 -14.09
N GLU A 162 -3.82 19.36 -14.27
CA GLU A 162 -2.67 19.86 -15.01
C GLU A 162 -2.48 19.00 -16.25
N TRP A 163 -2.11 19.62 -17.34
CA TRP A 163 -1.87 18.94 -18.60
C TRP A 163 -0.40 19.03 -18.96
N ASN A 164 0.23 17.87 -19.06
CA ASN A 164 1.62 17.82 -19.48
C ASN A 164 1.80 16.73 -20.52
N THR A 165 2.76 16.91 -21.40
CA THR A 165 3.18 15.93 -22.40
C THR A 165 4.58 15.47 -22.06
N LYS A 166 4.77 14.16 -21.97
CA LYS A 166 6.09 13.55 -21.87
C LYS A 166 6.48 13.04 -23.26
N ILE A 167 7.66 13.45 -23.71
CA ILE A 167 8.26 13.07 -24.99
C ILE A 167 9.62 12.44 -24.72
N VAL A 168 9.93 11.37 -25.43
CA VAL A 168 11.25 10.74 -25.42
C VAL A 168 11.92 10.99 -26.76
N SER A 169 13.17 11.46 -26.74
CA SER A 169 13.94 11.78 -27.93
C SER A 169 15.41 11.45 -27.69
N THR A 170 16.16 11.26 -28.76
CA THR A 170 17.61 11.30 -28.67
C THR A 170 18.10 12.75 -28.56
N SER A 171 19.33 12.95 -28.12
CA SER A 171 19.98 14.27 -28.10
C SER A 171 20.02 14.94 -29.47
N GLU A 172 19.99 14.16 -30.54
CA GLU A 172 20.01 14.62 -31.94
C GLU A 172 18.64 15.04 -32.47
N GLY A 173 17.55 14.70 -31.78
CA GLY A 173 16.20 15.05 -32.20
C GLY A 173 15.97 16.56 -32.25
N ALA A 174 15.31 17.04 -33.30
CA ALA A 174 15.09 18.48 -33.51
C ALA A 174 14.35 19.14 -32.33
N TYR A 175 13.33 18.48 -31.80
CA TYR A 175 12.59 18.97 -30.63
C TYR A 175 13.47 19.02 -29.39
N ALA A 176 14.25 17.97 -29.12
CA ALA A 176 15.15 17.90 -27.98
C ALA A 176 16.21 19.00 -28.03
N LYS A 177 16.82 19.21 -29.21
CA LYS A 177 17.79 20.30 -29.42
C LYS A 177 17.20 21.68 -29.16
N GLN A 178 15.95 21.92 -29.58
CA GLN A 178 15.31 23.21 -29.37
C GLN A 178 15.02 23.46 -27.89
N ILE A 179 14.48 22.48 -27.16
CA ILE A 179 14.11 22.68 -25.75
C ILE A 179 15.34 22.77 -24.83
N VAL A 180 16.38 22.00 -25.13
CA VAL A 180 17.66 22.12 -24.40
C VAL A 180 18.31 23.47 -24.68
N ARG A 181 18.30 23.95 -25.93
CA ARG A 181 18.81 25.28 -26.28
C ARG A 181 18.03 26.37 -25.55
N GLU A 182 16.73 26.33 -25.53
CA GLU A 182 15.88 27.28 -24.82
C GLU A 182 16.22 27.30 -23.32
N PHE A 183 16.41 26.11 -22.72
CA PHE A 183 16.85 26.02 -21.32
C PHE A 183 18.21 26.69 -21.13
N GLU A 184 19.20 26.42 -21.99
CA GLU A 184 20.55 27.00 -21.90
C GLU A 184 20.53 28.53 -22.11
N ASP A 185 19.72 29.03 -23.07
CA ASP A 185 19.53 30.43 -23.31
C ASP A 185 18.96 31.14 -22.07
N LEU A 186 17.97 30.56 -21.40
CA LEU A 186 17.43 31.02 -20.11
C LEU A 186 18.45 30.90 -18.98
N TRP A 187 19.18 29.78 -18.92
CA TRP A 187 20.15 29.50 -17.87
C TRP A 187 21.36 30.48 -17.89
N THR A 188 21.81 30.85 -19.08
CA THR A 188 22.96 31.77 -19.28
C THR A 188 22.53 33.22 -19.33
N HIS A 189 21.24 33.52 -19.36
CA HIS A 189 20.72 34.85 -19.41
C HIS A 189 21.23 35.73 -18.24
N PRO A 190 21.59 36.99 -18.42
CA PRO A 190 22.06 37.86 -17.33
C PRO A 190 21.11 38.01 -16.16
N ALA A 191 19.77 37.86 -16.38
CA ALA A 191 18.77 37.88 -15.33
C ALA A 191 18.72 36.59 -14.50
N ALA A 192 19.30 35.49 -14.94
CA ALA A 192 19.38 34.23 -14.21
C ALA A 192 20.51 34.29 -13.16
N LYS A 193 20.21 34.76 -11.98
CA LYS A 193 21.18 34.97 -10.89
C LYS A 193 21.43 33.67 -10.15
N PRO A 194 22.69 33.31 -9.85
CA PRO A 194 22.99 32.21 -8.92
C PRO A 194 22.32 32.43 -7.55
N TYR A 195 21.90 31.35 -6.90
CA TYR A 195 21.22 31.39 -5.61
C TYR A 195 21.93 32.29 -4.59
N ASP A 196 23.21 32.08 -4.36
CA ASP A 196 24.01 32.81 -3.34
C ASP A 196 24.06 34.31 -3.56
N THR A 197 23.95 34.73 -4.81
CA THR A 197 24.04 36.16 -5.15
C THR A 197 22.73 36.91 -4.96
N TYR A 198 21.59 36.25 -5.07
CA TYR A 198 20.28 36.90 -5.10
C TYR A 198 19.35 36.52 -3.94
N ILE A 199 19.57 35.43 -3.23
CA ILE A 199 18.62 34.91 -2.22
C ILE A 199 18.35 35.88 -1.06
N LYS A 200 19.31 36.71 -0.66
CA LYS A 200 19.13 37.68 0.43
C LYS A 200 18.11 38.74 0.02
N GLU A 201 18.36 39.42 -1.13
CA GLU A 201 17.46 40.42 -1.69
C GLU A 201 16.07 39.85 -1.94
N TYR A 202 16.01 38.66 -2.53
CA TYR A 202 14.76 37.96 -2.79
C TYR A 202 13.98 37.66 -1.51
N THR A 203 14.63 37.18 -0.45
CA THR A 203 13.97 36.83 0.82
C THR A 203 13.41 38.06 1.53
N GLU A 204 14.12 39.22 1.48
CA GLU A 204 13.63 40.46 2.06
C GLU A 204 12.39 40.97 1.30
N THR A 205 12.45 41.00 -0.02
CA THR A 205 11.35 41.43 -0.87
C THR A 205 10.14 40.51 -0.72
N PHE A 206 10.36 39.17 -0.65
CA PHE A 206 9.32 38.19 -0.41
C PHE A 206 8.59 38.40 0.92
N LYS A 207 9.32 38.68 2.00
CA LYS A 207 8.74 38.98 3.31
C LYS A 207 7.90 40.29 3.27
N LEU A 208 8.43 41.31 2.63
CA LEU A 208 7.71 42.58 2.46
C LEU A 208 6.42 42.39 1.66
N PHE A 209 6.49 41.68 0.54
CA PHE A 209 5.32 41.38 -0.30
C PHE A 209 4.27 40.56 0.45
N LYS A 210 4.68 39.53 1.22
CA LYS A 210 3.75 38.74 2.06
C LYS A 210 3.12 39.59 3.15
N SER A 211 3.86 40.48 3.80
CA SER A 211 3.30 41.36 4.85
C SER A 211 2.28 42.38 4.29
N LEU A 212 2.56 42.94 3.11
CA LEU A 212 1.63 43.83 2.40
C LEU A 212 0.35 43.11 1.97
N ASN A 213 0.48 41.92 1.42
CA ASN A 213 -0.68 41.10 1.05
C ASN A 213 -1.51 40.61 2.26
N GLN A 214 -0.87 40.35 3.41
CA GLN A 214 -1.60 40.03 4.65
C GLN A 214 -2.32 41.27 5.20
N ALA A 215 -1.69 42.43 5.20
CA ALA A 215 -2.34 43.67 5.61
C ALA A 215 -3.51 44.05 4.69
N SER A 216 -3.35 43.86 3.38
CA SER A 216 -4.43 44.10 2.39
C SER A 216 -5.59 43.12 2.57
N LYS A 217 -5.29 41.85 2.82
CA LYS A 217 -6.32 40.83 3.12
C LYS A 217 -7.00 41.06 4.46
N GLN A 218 -6.28 41.50 5.49
CA GLN A 218 -6.88 41.85 6.79
C GLN A 218 -7.82 43.05 6.65
N ASN A 219 -7.43 44.06 5.92
CA ASN A 219 -8.30 45.25 5.70
C ASN A 219 -9.52 44.88 4.86
N TYR A 220 -9.35 44.13 3.79
CA TYR A 220 -10.44 43.69 2.93
C TYR A 220 -11.36 42.67 3.61
N THR A 221 -10.82 41.74 4.39
CA THR A 221 -11.61 40.81 5.20
C THR A 221 -12.28 41.51 6.37
N GLN A 222 -11.65 42.50 7.03
CA GLN A 222 -12.23 43.24 8.13
C GLN A 222 -13.43 44.10 7.69
N ASP A 223 -13.34 44.72 6.52
CA ASP A 223 -14.47 45.43 5.90
C ASP A 223 -15.57 44.49 5.40
N LEU A 224 -15.22 43.34 4.85
CA LEU A 224 -16.18 42.28 4.54
C LEU A 224 -16.75 41.61 5.80
N TRP A 225 -15.93 41.37 6.82
CA TRP A 225 -16.36 40.79 8.11
C TRP A 225 -17.27 41.76 8.87
N ASN A 226 -16.99 43.05 8.84
CA ASN A 226 -17.89 44.05 9.44
C ASN A 226 -19.21 44.15 8.70
N LYS A 227 -19.27 43.76 7.41
CA LYS A 227 -20.52 43.67 6.63
C LYS A 227 -21.21 42.31 6.71
N ILE A 228 -20.49 41.23 7.05
CA ILE A 228 -20.97 39.82 7.08
C ILE A 228 -21.03 39.26 8.51
N SER A 229 -20.67 40.03 9.52
CA SER A 229 -20.47 39.54 10.91
C SER A 229 -21.71 38.99 11.61
N THR A 230 -22.84 38.85 10.93
CA THR A 230 -24.05 38.17 11.45
C THR A 230 -24.30 36.80 10.89
N TYR A 231 -23.52 36.32 9.93
CA TYR A 231 -23.77 35.01 9.30
C TYR A 231 -22.55 34.09 9.45
N LYS A 232 -22.50 33.29 10.54
CA LYS A 232 -21.72 32.06 10.54
C LYS A 232 -22.46 31.03 9.68
N PRO A 233 -21.93 30.56 8.56
CA PRO A 233 -22.61 29.48 7.83
C PRO A 233 -22.84 28.32 8.79
N PRO A 234 -24.03 27.70 8.78
CA PRO A 234 -24.30 26.53 9.60
C PRO A 234 -23.24 25.44 9.32
N LEU A 235 -22.76 24.82 10.38
CA LEU A 235 -21.88 23.66 10.26
C LEU A 235 -22.64 22.56 9.52
N THR A 236 -22.15 22.17 8.35
CA THR A 236 -22.73 21.08 7.55
C THR A 236 -21.93 19.81 7.73
N PRO A 237 -22.60 18.66 7.91
CA PRO A 237 -21.90 17.38 7.96
C PRO A 237 -21.17 17.10 6.64
N ASN A 238 -19.98 16.49 6.73
CA ASN A 238 -19.27 16.01 5.56
C ASN A 238 -19.95 14.72 5.00
N PRO A 239 -19.60 14.27 3.79
CA PRO A 239 -20.27 13.10 3.16
C PRO A 239 -20.27 11.85 4.06
N MET A 240 -19.18 11.57 4.77
CA MET A 240 -19.09 10.40 5.65
C MET A 240 -19.94 10.56 6.92
N GLN A 241 -20.01 11.77 7.46
CA GLN A 241 -20.93 12.07 8.57
C GLN A 241 -22.39 11.96 8.14
N THR A 242 -22.70 12.35 6.90
CA THR A 242 -24.05 12.20 6.31
C THR A 242 -24.40 10.72 6.15
N GLU A 243 -23.48 9.91 5.65
CA GLU A 243 -23.66 8.46 5.55
C GLU A 243 -23.86 7.81 6.92
N PHE A 244 -23.00 8.16 7.90
CA PHE A 244 -23.14 7.71 9.28
C PHE A 244 -24.52 8.07 9.86
N MET A 245 -24.97 9.30 9.68
CA MET A 245 -26.26 9.76 10.15
C MET A 245 -27.41 8.92 9.56
N GLY A 246 -27.39 8.69 8.24
CA GLY A 246 -28.39 7.86 7.56
C GLY A 246 -28.47 6.47 8.13
N ARG A 247 -27.35 5.76 8.19
CA ARG A 247 -27.27 4.40 8.73
C ARG A 247 -27.63 4.30 10.23
N LEU A 248 -27.26 5.32 11.02
CA LEU A 248 -27.63 5.37 12.45
C LEU A 248 -29.14 5.49 12.61
N LYS A 249 -29.78 6.31 11.77
CA LYS A 249 -31.22 6.47 11.78
C LYS A 249 -31.93 5.18 11.40
N ASP A 250 -31.50 4.55 10.30
CA ASP A 250 -32.07 3.28 9.84
C ASP A 250 -32.01 2.22 10.94
N LEU A 251 -30.88 2.09 11.60
CA LEU A 251 -30.68 1.15 12.70
C LEU A 251 -31.61 1.42 13.89
N VAL A 252 -31.80 2.68 14.26
CA VAL A 252 -32.72 3.04 15.34
C VAL A 252 -34.17 2.82 14.92
N ASP A 253 -34.53 3.09 13.68
CA ASP A 253 -35.88 2.86 13.12
C ASP A 253 -36.20 1.35 13.06
N GLU A 254 -35.20 0.48 12.89
CA GLU A 254 -35.28 -0.98 13.00
C GLU A 254 -35.44 -1.49 14.44
N GLY A 255 -35.34 -0.61 15.43
CA GLY A 255 -35.51 -0.93 16.86
C GLY A 255 -34.25 -1.38 17.57
N GLU A 256 -33.08 -1.28 16.95
CA GLU A 256 -31.81 -1.61 17.57
C GLU A 256 -31.39 -0.57 18.62
N SER A 257 -30.88 -1.05 19.74
CA SER A 257 -30.54 -0.23 20.90
C SER A 257 -29.05 -0.01 21.10
N ARG A 258 -28.21 -0.57 20.24
CA ARG A 258 -26.75 -0.48 20.33
C ARG A 258 -26.13 -0.26 18.94
N ALA A 259 -25.19 0.69 18.86
CA ALA A 259 -24.52 1.10 17.65
C ALA A 259 -23.03 1.35 17.90
N LEU A 260 -22.17 1.01 16.94
CA LEU A 260 -20.73 1.24 17.00
C LEU A 260 -20.25 2.04 15.78
N LEU A 261 -19.58 3.17 16.05
CA LEU A 261 -18.82 3.94 15.05
C LEU A 261 -17.33 3.62 15.17
N VAL A 262 -16.78 2.98 14.15
CA VAL A 262 -15.34 2.76 14.04
C VAL A 262 -14.76 3.82 13.12
N SER A 263 -13.90 4.70 13.62
CA SER A 263 -13.38 5.80 12.81
C SER A 263 -11.98 6.21 13.24
N ALA A 264 -11.07 6.38 12.28
CA ALA A 264 -9.69 6.79 12.53
C ALA A 264 -9.60 8.08 13.36
N THR A 265 -8.48 8.28 14.05
CA THR A 265 -8.24 9.51 14.81
C THR A 265 -8.18 10.71 13.87
N GLY A 266 -8.79 11.83 14.29
CA GLY A 266 -8.77 13.07 13.50
C GLY A 266 -9.87 13.21 12.45
N THR A 267 -10.71 12.21 12.22
CA THR A 267 -11.79 12.24 11.20
C THR A 267 -13.05 12.98 11.64
N GLY A 268 -13.14 13.42 12.91
CA GLY A 268 -14.30 14.14 13.42
C GLY A 268 -15.39 13.26 14.02
N LYS A 269 -15.04 12.15 14.70
CA LYS A 269 -15.99 11.26 15.42
C LYS A 269 -16.98 12.02 16.29
N THR A 270 -16.50 12.98 17.08
CA THR A 270 -17.32 13.78 18.01
C THR A 270 -18.34 14.63 17.25
N TYR A 271 -17.96 15.20 16.09
CA TYR A 271 -18.92 15.90 15.21
C TYR A 271 -19.93 14.94 14.60
N ALA A 272 -19.49 13.75 14.17
CA ALA A 272 -20.40 12.72 13.66
C ALA A 272 -21.46 12.35 14.69
N SER A 273 -21.05 12.10 15.94
CA SER A 273 -22.00 11.82 17.03
C SER A 273 -22.93 13.00 17.31
N ALA A 274 -22.42 14.23 17.29
CA ALA A 274 -23.26 15.42 17.50
C ALA A 274 -24.32 15.59 16.41
N PHE A 275 -23.97 15.40 15.14
CA PHE A 275 -24.92 15.42 14.03
C PHE A 275 -25.91 14.26 14.08
N GLY A 276 -25.46 13.05 14.44
CA GLY A 276 -26.35 11.90 14.65
C GLY A 276 -27.36 12.16 15.78
N VAL A 277 -26.92 12.71 16.90
CA VAL A 277 -27.78 13.12 18.00
C VAL A 277 -28.74 14.24 17.57
N GLN A 278 -28.27 15.19 16.76
CA GLN A 278 -29.13 16.27 16.24
C GLN A 278 -30.25 15.70 15.36
N GLN A 279 -29.98 14.68 14.54
CA GLN A 279 -30.97 14.02 13.72
C GLN A 279 -31.98 13.20 14.53
N LEU A 280 -31.52 12.48 15.57
CA LEU A 280 -32.37 11.66 16.43
C LEU A 280 -33.22 12.48 17.43
N GLN A 281 -32.85 13.72 17.70
CA GLN A 281 -33.54 14.67 18.59
C GLN A 281 -33.87 14.12 19.98
N PRO A 282 -32.94 13.48 20.71
CA PRO A 282 -33.20 13.00 22.06
C PRO A 282 -33.45 14.17 23.02
N LYS A 283 -34.22 13.92 24.08
CA LYS A 283 -34.45 14.89 25.16
C LYS A 283 -33.22 15.04 26.03
N ARG A 284 -32.65 13.91 26.47
CA ARG A 284 -31.45 13.88 27.34
C ARG A 284 -30.39 12.92 26.78
N ILE A 285 -29.14 13.34 26.87
CA ILE A 285 -27.98 12.49 26.54
C ILE A 285 -26.98 12.46 27.67
N LEU A 286 -26.23 11.34 27.73
CA LEU A 286 -25.04 11.20 28.56
C LEU A 286 -23.85 10.86 27.67
N PHE A 287 -22.81 11.72 27.65
CA PHE A 287 -21.58 11.52 26.91
C PHE A 287 -20.46 11.12 27.88
N ILE A 288 -19.97 9.88 27.78
CA ILE A 288 -19.01 9.29 28.71
C ILE A 288 -17.63 9.24 28.09
N VAL A 289 -16.64 9.78 28.81
CA VAL A 289 -15.22 9.74 28.43
C VAL A 289 -14.36 9.36 29.62
N HIS A 290 -13.10 9.03 29.41
CA HIS A 290 -12.20 8.69 30.49
C HIS A 290 -11.38 9.90 31.01
N ARG A 291 -11.39 11.05 30.33
CA ARG A 291 -10.68 12.28 30.78
C ARG A 291 -11.54 13.52 30.67
N GLU A 292 -11.44 14.40 31.68
CA GLU A 292 -12.21 15.64 31.77
C GLU A 292 -11.97 16.58 30.55
N GLN A 293 -10.73 16.69 30.09
CA GLN A 293 -10.41 17.52 28.94
C GLN A 293 -11.17 17.11 27.68
N ILE A 294 -11.30 15.78 27.46
CA ILE A 294 -12.07 15.24 26.32
C ILE A 294 -13.56 15.57 26.49
N ALA A 295 -14.09 15.51 27.72
CA ALA A 295 -15.47 15.91 28.01
C ALA A 295 -15.72 17.39 27.68
N LYS A 296 -14.80 18.28 28.07
CA LYS A 296 -14.88 19.73 27.75
C LYS A 296 -14.81 19.98 26.24
N GLN A 297 -13.93 19.27 25.51
CA GLN A 297 -13.82 19.37 24.04
C GLN A 297 -15.09 18.84 23.35
N ALA A 298 -15.61 17.71 23.78
CA ALA A 298 -16.86 17.15 23.26
C ALA A 298 -18.03 18.12 23.51
N MET A 299 -18.15 18.67 24.72
CA MET A 299 -19.15 19.68 25.03
C MET A 299 -19.04 20.92 24.12
N THR A 300 -17.83 21.39 23.84
CA THR A 300 -17.58 22.50 22.91
C THR A 300 -18.02 22.14 21.48
N THR A 301 -17.72 20.94 21.02
CA THR A 301 -18.17 20.44 19.72
C THR A 301 -19.69 20.40 19.62
N TYR A 302 -20.35 19.90 20.63
CA TYR A 302 -21.82 19.89 20.70
C TYR A 302 -22.42 21.30 20.75
N LYS A 303 -21.81 22.24 21.50
CA LYS A 303 -22.22 23.67 21.48
C LYS A 303 -22.10 24.27 20.08
N ASN A 304 -21.09 23.89 19.28
CA ASN A 304 -20.94 24.36 17.90
C ASN A 304 -22.05 23.84 16.98
N VAL A 305 -22.58 22.63 17.21
CA VAL A 305 -23.65 22.03 16.41
C VAL A 305 -25.05 22.49 16.87
N PHE A 306 -25.28 22.54 18.18
CA PHE A 306 -26.59 22.82 18.76
C PHE A 306 -26.82 24.31 19.13
N GLY A 307 -25.75 25.10 19.18
CA GLY A 307 -25.82 26.49 19.61
C GLY A 307 -26.33 26.59 21.09
N THR A 308 -27.32 27.43 21.29
CA THR A 308 -27.96 27.63 22.61
C THR A 308 -29.24 26.80 22.81
N SER A 309 -29.58 25.91 21.85
CA SER A 309 -30.84 25.15 21.85
C SER A 309 -30.91 24.05 22.91
N ARG A 310 -29.78 23.71 23.53
CA ARG A 310 -29.67 22.68 24.57
C ARG A 310 -28.81 23.16 25.74
N HIS A 311 -29.28 22.89 26.96
CA HIS A 311 -28.47 23.12 28.15
C HIS A 311 -27.46 22.01 28.35
N MET A 312 -26.16 22.35 28.45
CA MET A 312 -25.05 21.41 28.54
C MET A 312 -24.28 21.59 29.84
N GLY A 313 -23.94 20.49 30.50
CA GLY A 313 -23.19 20.46 31.74
C GLY A 313 -22.11 19.40 31.81
N LEU A 314 -21.20 19.58 32.75
CA LEU A 314 -20.04 18.71 32.97
C LEU A 314 -20.14 18.07 34.38
N LEU A 315 -19.94 16.74 34.42
CA LEU A 315 -19.78 15.95 35.65
C LEU A 315 -18.38 15.32 35.66
N SER A 316 -17.50 15.85 36.48
CA SER A 316 -16.11 15.41 36.60
C SER A 316 -15.63 15.56 38.04
N GLY A 317 -14.35 15.28 38.30
CA GLY A 317 -13.75 15.51 39.63
C GLY A 317 -13.78 16.96 40.06
N THR A 318 -13.87 17.91 39.13
CA THR A 318 -13.83 19.37 39.41
C THR A 318 -15.16 20.08 39.16
N SER A 319 -16.16 19.43 38.53
CA SER A 319 -17.46 20.05 38.20
C SER A 319 -18.60 19.05 38.42
N HIS A 320 -19.67 19.49 39.05
CA HIS A 320 -20.78 18.66 39.52
C HIS A 320 -22.16 19.16 39.03
N ASN A 321 -22.25 19.54 37.74
CA ASN A 321 -23.54 19.95 37.18
C ASN A 321 -24.27 18.70 36.63
N ILE A 322 -25.39 18.32 37.28
CA ILE A 322 -26.14 17.08 36.99
C ILE A 322 -27.51 17.29 36.32
N ASP A 323 -27.94 18.52 36.14
CA ASP A 323 -29.29 18.84 35.62
C ASP A 323 -29.35 19.42 34.20
N PRO A 324 -28.36 19.22 33.34
CA PRO A 324 -28.48 19.65 31.94
C PRO A 324 -29.21 18.61 31.09
N ASP A 325 -29.71 19.08 29.92
CA ASP A 325 -30.24 18.18 28.89
C ASP A 325 -29.15 17.23 28.35
N PHE A 326 -27.94 17.80 28.14
CA PHE A 326 -26.79 17.09 27.65
C PHE A 326 -25.68 17.08 28.71
N LEU A 327 -25.47 15.93 29.31
CA LEU A 327 -24.49 15.73 30.38
C LEU A 327 -23.21 15.09 29.78
N PHE A 328 -22.09 15.76 30.00
CA PHE A 328 -20.75 15.23 29.66
C PHE A 328 -20.08 14.77 30.94
N ALA A 329 -19.67 13.50 31.02
CA ALA A 329 -19.17 12.93 32.25
C ALA A 329 -17.86 12.16 32.05
N THR A 330 -17.00 12.21 33.07
CA THR A 330 -15.90 11.25 33.16
C THR A 330 -16.39 9.94 33.77
N VAL A 331 -15.96 8.82 33.19
CA VAL A 331 -16.36 7.49 33.65
C VAL A 331 -16.00 7.28 35.11
N GLN A 332 -14.86 7.79 35.59
CA GLN A 332 -14.41 7.67 36.95
C GLN A 332 -15.34 8.38 37.94
N THR A 333 -16.04 9.44 37.50
CA THR A 333 -17.02 10.15 38.36
C THR A 333 -18.39 9.52 38.25
N ILE A 334 -18.96 9.38 37.05
CA ILE A 334 -20.32 8.87 36.88
C ILE A 334 -20.47 7.40 37.36
N SER A 335 -19.42 6.58 37.38
CA SER A 335 -19.48 5.20 37.79
C SER A 335 -19.52 5.01 39.34
N LYS A 336 -19.24 6.06 40.11
CA LYS A 336 -19.39 5.99 41.57
C LYS A 336 -20.86 5.86 41.93
N GLU A 337 -21.16 5.09 42.97
CA GLU A 337 -22.51 4.80 43.39
C GLU A 337 -23.28 6.07 43.73
N ASP A 338 -22.66 7.01 44.44
CA ASP A 338 -23.22 8.31 44.81
C ASP A 338 -23.65 9.18 43.59
N TRP A 339 -23.14 8.89 42.38
CA TRP A 339 -23.44 9.68 41.19
C TRP A 339 -24.42 9.01 40.23
N HIS A 340 -24.18 7.77 39.79
CA HIS A 340 -25.09 7.14 38.81
C HIS A 340 -26.47 6.85 39.40
N THR A 341 -26.58 6.54 40.69
CA THR A 341 -27.85 6.28 41.38
C THR A 341 -28.74 7.53 41.54
N GLN A 342 -28.19 8.73 41.33
CA GLN A 342 -29.00 9.96 41.28
C GLN A 342 -29.87 10.04 40.01
N PHE A 343 -29.57 9.25 39.00
CA PHE A 343 -30.36 9.16 37.78
C PHE A 343 -31.16 7.85 37.78
N LYS A 344 -32.39 7.91 37.28
CA LYS A 344 -33.14 6.69 36.98
C LYS A 344 -32.50 5.95 35.82
N PRO A 345 -32.64 4.61 35.73
CA PRO A 345 -32.07 3.83 34.62
C PRO A 345 -32.43 4.33 33.25
N ASP A 346 -33.60 4.91 33.04
CA ASP A 346 -34.15 5.43 31.80
C ASP A 346 -34.00 6.96 31.63
N SER A 347 -33.18 7.61 32.45
CA SER A 347 -33.04 9.08 32.47
C SER A 347 -32.43 9.66 31.18
N PHE A 348 -31.74 8.88 30.39
CA PHE A 348 -31.08 9.31 29.16
C PHE A 348 -31.64 8.53 27.96
N ASP A 349 -32.02 9.27 26.89
CA ASP A 349 -32.47 8.64 25.65
C ASP A 349 -31.29 8.01 24.87
N VAL A 350 -30.15 8.70 24.84
CA VAL A 350 -28.92 8.26 24.16
C VAL A 350 -27.74 8.36 25.12
N ILE A 351 -26.95 7.30 25.22
CA ILE A 351 -25.68 7.31 25.93
C ILE A 351 -24.55 7.03 24.92
N ILE A 352 -23.56 7.92 24.95
CA ILE A 352 -22.42 7.87 24.03
C ILE A 352 -21.17 7.52 24.83
N ILE A 353 -20.42 6.54 24.37
CA ILE A 353 -19.12 6.15 24.92
C ILE A 353 -18.04 6.49 23.90
N ASP A 354 -17.19 7.48 24.22
CA ASP A 354 -15.99 7.74 23.43
C ASP A 354 -14.84 6.83 23.86
N GLU A 355 -13.97 6.47 22.93
CA GLU A 355 -12.96 5.41 23.09
C GLU A 355 -13.57 4.11 23.66
N ALA A 356 -14.64 3.67 22.99
CA ALA A 356 -15.46 2.54 23.41
C ALA A 356 -14.67 1.22 23.55
N HIS A 357 -13.45 1.12 23.04
CA HIS A 357 -12.57 -0.03 23.28
C HIS A 357 -12.21 -0.21 24.78
N HIS A 358 -12.39 0.82 25.61
CA HIS A 358 -12.28 0.70 27.06
C HIS A 358 -13.55 0.14 27.76
N ALA A 359 -14.65 -0.03 27.02
CA ALA A 359 -15.93 -0.50 27.57
C ALA A 359 -15.89 -1.94 28.16
N ALA A 360 -14.81 -2.68 27.89
CA ALA A 360 -14.52 -3.94 28.54
C ALA A 360 -14.31 -3.87 30.06
N SER A 361 -13.93 -2.70 30.59
CA SER A 361 -13.65 -2.59 32.03
C SER A 361 -14.89 -2.70 32.86
N THR A 362 -14.74 -3.26 34.05
CA THR A 362 -15.83 -3.44 35.03
C THR A 362 -16.60 -2.15 35.34
N THR A 363 -15.91 -1.02 35.24
CA THR A 363 -16.50 0.31 35.46
C THR A 363 -17.54 0.66 34.39
N TYR A 364 -17.23 0.43 33.11
CA TYR A 364 -18.20 0.67 32.03
C TYR A 364 -19.32 -0.38 32.04
N GLN A 365 -18.99 -1.65 32.30
CA GLN A 365 -19.98 -2.71 32.35
C GLN A 365 -21.04 -2.42 33.41
N ARG A 366 -20.65 -1.93 34.61
CA ARG A 366 -21.59 -1.49 35.68
C ARG A 366 -22.55 -0.41 35.19
N LEU A 367 -22.07 0.57 34.43
CA LEU A 367 -22.91 1.63 33.86
C LEU A 367 -23.87 1.09 32.80
N MET A 368 -23.40 0.16 31.94
CA MET A 368 -24.23 -0.43 30.92
C MET A 368 -25.28 -1.37 31.47
N ASP A 369 -25.03 -2.00 32.62
CA ASP A 369 -25.99 -2.83 33.32
C ASP A 369 -27.08 -1.97 34.03
N TYR A 370 -26.69 -0.81 34.55
CA TYR A 370 -27.58 0.10 35.28
C TYR A 370 -28.48 0.89 34.32
N PHE A 371 -27.90 1.59 33.34
CA PHE A 371 -28.67 2.46 32.46
C PHE A 371 -29.35 1.70 31.33
N LYS A 372 -30.57 2.13 30.97
CA LYS A 372 -31.40 1.55 29.91
C LYS A 372 -31.83 2.64 28.90
N PRO A 373 -30.88 3.23 28.16
CA PRO A 373 -31.23 4.23 27.15
C PRO A 373 -31.93 3.56 25.95
N LYS A 374 -32.51 4.37 25.06
CA LYS A 374 -33.01 3.91 23.79
C LYS A 374 -31.86 3.51 22.86
N LEU A 375 -30.69 4.17 22.99
CA LEU A 375 -29.53 3.91 22.18
C LEU A 375 -28.23 4.06 22.97
N TRP A 376 -27.38 3.04 22.95
CA TRP A 376 -25.96 3.11 23.27
C TRP A 376 -25.17 3.32 21.98
N LEU A 377 -24.40 4.41 21.88
CA LEU A 377 -23.50 4.68 20.76
C LEU A 377 -22.04 4.59 21.23
N GLY A 378 -21.33 3.56 20.80
CA GLY A 378 -19.90 3.44 20.99
C GLY A 378 -19.13 4.12 19.86
N MET A 379 -18.03 4.80 20.18
CA MET A 379 -17.11 5.35 19.19
C MET A 379 -15.69 4.92 19.52
N THR A 380 -14.96 4.43 18.51
CA THR A 380 -13.55 4.03 18.68
C THR A 380 -12.78 4.15 17.39
N ALA A 381 -11.45 4.35 17.49
CA ALA A 381 -10.55 4.25 16.34
C ALA A 381 -9.95 2.84 16.18
N SER A 382 -9.91 2.06 17.25
CA SER A 382 -9.24 0.76 17.34
C SER A 382 -10.12 -0.25 18.09
N PRO A 383 -11.10 -0.85 17.40
CA PRO A 383 -11.99 -1.83 18.04
C PRO A 383 -11.28 -3.17 18.31
N GLU A 384 -10.18 -3.45 17.61
CA GLU A 384 -9.42 -4.68 17.75
C GLU A 384 -8.44 -4.56 18.94
N ARG A 385 -8.76 -5.21 20.05
CA ARG A 385 -7.91 -5.26 21.26
C ARG A 385 -7.09 -6.55 21.32
N THR A 386 -6.03 -6.48 22.12
CA THR A 386 -5.15 -7.63 22.39
C THR A 386 -5.64 -8.52 23.54
N ASP A 387 -6.61 -8.07 24.33
CA ASP A 387 -7.09 -8.70 25.57
C ASP A 387 -8.30 -9.62 25.41
N SER A 388 -8.59 -10.09 24.22
CA SER A 388 -9.66 -11.05 23.90
C SER A 388 -11.10 -10.57 24.13
N PHE A 389 -11.34 -9.33 24.59
CA PHE A 389 -12.69 -8.80 24.74
C PHE A 389 -13.28 -8.42 23.38
N ASN A 390 -14.53 -8.87 23.12
CA ASN A 390 -15.23 -8.60 21.88
C ASN A 390 -16.13 -7.36 21.98
N ILE A 391 -15.61 -6.20 21.57
CA ILE A 391 -16.41 -4.96 21.59
C ILE A 391 -17.58 -5.01 20.60
N TYR A 392 -17.44 -5.71 19.50
CA TYR A 392 -18.52 -5.83 18.52
C TYR A 392 -19.75 -6.53 19.11
N GLU A 393 -19.53 -7.56 19.93
CA GLU A 393 -20.61 -8.24 20.68
C GLU A 393 -21.31 -7.30 21.65
N LEU A 394 -20.53 -6.45 22.35
CA LEU A 394 -21.07 -5.46 23.28
C LEU A 394 -22.03 -4.49 22.59
N PHE A 395 -21.80 -4.20 21.32
CA PHE A 395 -22.65 -3.34 20.49
C PHE A 395 -23.53 -4.13 19.50
N HIS A 396 -23.85 -5.39 19.78
CA HIS A 396 -24.72 -6.29 18.99
C HIS A 396 -24.26 -6.45 17.54
N TYR A 397 -22.96 -6.27 17.24
CA TYR A 397 -22.38 -6.29 15.89
C TYR A 397 -22.90 -5.18 14.96
N ASN A 398 -23.59 -4.17 15.50
CA ASN A 398 -24.16 -3.07 14.74
C ASN A 398 -23.10 -1.99 14.44
N ILE A 399 -22.24 -2.25 13.43
CA ILE A 399 -21.25 -1.29 12.93
C ILE A 399 -21.94 -0.33 11.97
N VAL A 400 -22.24 0.88 12.42
CA VAL A 400 -22.92 1.90 11.61
C VAL A 400 -22.00 2.46 10.52
N SER A 401 -20.74 2.69 10.85
CA SER A 401 -19.74 3.12 9.86
C SER A 401 -18.35 2.73 10.30
N GLU A 402 -17.50 2.39 9.32
CA GLU A 402 -16.10 2.05 9.52
C GLU A 402 -15.19 2.90 8.61
N ILE A 403 -14.51 3.88 9.20
CA ILE A 403 -13.66 4.85 8.51
C ILE A 403 -12.21 4.61 8.91
N ARG A 404 -11.48 3.85 8.10
CA ARG A 404 -10.05 3.58 8.29
C ARG A 404 -9.19 4.70 7.70
N LEU A 405 -7.87 4.68 7.97
CA LEU A 405 -6.91 5.71 7.56
C LEU A 405 -6.98 6.00 6.04
N GLN A 406 -6.94 4.97 5.21
CA GLN A 406 -6.99 5.09 3.75
C GLN A 406 -8.26 5.84 3.31
N HIS A 407 -9.41 5.37 3.76
CA HIS A 407 -10.72 5.96 3.44
C HIS A 407 -10.84 7.41 3.95
N ALA A 408 -10.22 7.72 5.10
CA ALA A 408 -10.18 9.08 5.61
C ALA A 408 -9.30 10.01 4.76
N LEU A 409 -8.22 9.50 4.18
CA LEU A 409 -7.35 10.24 3.25
C LEU A 409 -8.03 10.45 1.89
N GLU A 410 -8.68 9.42 1.34
CA GLU A 410 -9.47 9.51 0.09
C GLU A 410 -10.52 10.63 0.15
N ASN A 411 -11.21 10.71 1.27
CA ASN A 411 -12.24 11.71 1.51
C ASN A 411 -11.71 13.05 2.04
N ASN A 412 -10.40 13.24 1.99
CA ASN A 412 -9.75 14.47 2.45
C ASN A 412 -10.17 14.89 3.87
N LEU A 413 -10.38 13.94 4.79
CA LEU A 413 -10.74 14.23 6.18
C LEU A 413 -9.52 14.56 7.04
N LEU A 414 -8.34 14.10 6.62
CA LEU A 414 -7.08 14.26 7.33
C LEU A 414 -6.15 15.25 6.61
N CYS A 415 -5.18 15.77 7.34
CA CYS A 415 -4.07 16.53 6.78
C CYS A 415 -3.17 15.58 5.96
N PRO A 416 -2.76 15.95 4.74
CA PRO A 416 -1.79 15.18 3.99
C PRO A 416 -0.49 14.98 4.76
N PHE A 417 0.21 13.89 4.48
CA PHE A 417 1.51 13.63 5.09
C PHE A 417 2.54 13.15 4.08
N HIS A 418 3.80 13.39 4.38
CA HIS A 418 4.92 12.83 3.67
C HIS A 418 5.69 11.93 4.64
N TYR A 419 5.66 10.64 4.39
CA TYR A 419 6.33 9.62 5.19
C TYR A 419 7.67 9.26 4.56
N TYR A 420 8.72 9.29 5.36
CA TYR A 420 10.07 8.91 4.99
C TYR A 420 10.56 7.81 5.93
N GLY A 421 10.64 6.59 5.40
CA GLY A 421 11.36 5.49 6.05
C GLY A 421 12.84 5.64 5.75
N ILE A 422 13.61 5.97 6.76
CA ILE A 422 15.04 6.29 6.67
C ILE A 422 15.82 5.23 7.42
N SER A 423 16.93 4.77 6.86
CA SER A 423 17.83 3.85 7.56
C SER A 423 18.38 4.48 8.82
N ASP A 424 18.18 3.84 9.98
CA ASP A 424 18.78 4.32 11.24
C ASP A 424 20.30 4.18 11.20
N PHE A 425 20.98 5.08 11.91
CA PHE A 425 22.43 5.12 12.00
C PHE A 425 22.99 3.84 12.61
N GLU A 426 23.86 3.13 11.89
CA GLU A 426 24.53 1.92 12.38
C GLU A 426 25.89 2.26 12.96
N VAL A 427 26.07 1.95 14.24
CA VAL A 427 27.39 1.82 14.86
C VAL A 427 27.80 0.37 14.69
N GLU A 428 28.79 0.13 13.84
CA GLU A 428 29.39 -1.15 13.42
C GLU A 428 28.72 -2.49 13.78
N ALA A 429 28.67 -3.35 12.75
CA ALA A 429 28.05 -4.64 12.62
C ALA A 429 28.21 -5.61 13.82
N THR A 430 27.20 -5.64 14.68
CA THR A 430 26.84 -6.86 15.41
C THR A 430 25.34 -7.05 15.37
N PRO A 431 24.82 -8.29 15.22
CA PRO A 431 23.39 -8.55 15.34
C PRO A 431 22.99 -8.30 16.79
N THR A 432 22.45 -7.14 17.07
CA THR A 432 22.31 -6.62 18.43
C THR A 432 20.88 -6.53 18.90
N ASN A 433 20.72 -6.80 20.18
CA ASN A 433 19.52 -6.53 20.96
C ASN A 433 18.97 -5.12 20.64
N VAL A 434 17.69 -5.08 20.25
CA VAL A 434 16.88 -3.89 19.93
C VAL A 434 16.92 -2.79 21.03
N ARG A 435 17.53 -3.04 22.19
CA ARG A 435 17.54 -2.20 23.40
C ARG A 435 18.94 -1.78 23.85
N ASP A 436 19.90 -1.69 22.96
CA ASP A 436 21.22 -1.17 23.33
C ASP A 436 21.17 0.34 23.53
N PHE A 437 21.10 0.75 24.80
CA PHE A 437 21.03 2.15 25.26
C PHE A 437 22.19 3.00 24.72
N ASN A 438 23.40 2.48 24.67
CA ASN A 438 24.57 3.22 24.19
C ASN A 438 24.49 3.53 22.70
N ARG A 439 23.90 2.63 21.91
CA ARG A 439 23.64 2.84 20.48
C ARG A 439 22.57 3.89 20.27
N LEU A 440 21.47 3.80 21.01
CA LEU A 440 20.31 4.69 20.88
C LEU A 440 20.62 6.14 21.23
N THR A 441 21.62 6.37 22.12
CA THR A 441 22.02 7.70 22.61
C THR A 441 23.36 8.18 22.08
N HIS A 442 23.90 7.58 21.01
CA HIS A 442 25.18 7.97 20.43
C HIS A 442 25.12 9.37 19.79
N LYS A 443 26.13 10.24 20.05
CA LYS A 443 26.13 11.62 19.54
C LYS A 443 26.03 11.76 18.03
N ASN A 444 26.62 10.85 17.26
CA ASN A 444 26.54 10.88 15.81
C ASN A 444 25.11 10.55 15.33
N ARG A 445 24.39 9.66 16.01
CA ARG A 445 22.97 9.37 15.73
C ARG A 445 22.10 10.61 15.98
N ILE A 446 22.35 11.32 17.07
CA ILE A 446 21.65 12.58 17.38
C ILE A 446 21.84 13.60 16.27
N LYS A 447 23.12 13.83 15.88
CA LYS A 447 23.46 14.72 14.77
C LYS A 447 22.74 14.32 13.48
N TYR A 448 22.78 13.04 13.13
CA TYR A 448 22.09 12.51 11.95
C TYR A 448 20.59 12.75 12.00
N ILE A 449 19.91 12.46 13.12
CA ILE A 449 18.47 12.72 13.30
C ILE A 449 18.16 14.22 13.08
N MET A 450 18.98 15.11 13.65
CA MET A 450 18.80 16.55 13.51
C MET A 450 18.99 17.03 12.08
N GLU A 451 19.98 16.50 11.37
CA GLU A 451 20.25 16.80 9.96
C GLU A 451 19.07 16.35 9.08
N GLN A 452 18.58 15.12 9.28
CA GLN A 452 17.42 14.61 8.56
C GLN A 452 16.15 15.43 8.86
N ALA A 453 15.88 15.73 10.12
CA ALA A 453 14.74 16.55 10.52
C ALA A 453 14.79 17.97 9.92
N ALA A 454 15.98 18.56 9.84
CA ALA A 454 16.19 19.87 9.22
C ALA A 454 16.01 19.80 7.70
N TYR A 455 16.55 18.77 7.04
CA TYR A 455 16.45 18.59 5.60
C TYR A 455 15.01 18.39 5.13
N TYR A 456 14.28 17.41 5.71
CA TYR A 456 12.89 17.17 5.34
C TYR A 456 11.94 18.26 5.82
N GLY A 457 12.32 19.00 6.86
CA GLY A 457 11.65 20.19 7.32
C GLY A 457 10.24 19.94 7.89
N TYR A 458 9.40 20.97 7.83
CA TYR A 458 8.05 20.97 8.40
C TYR A 458 7.17 21.99 7.69
N SER A 459 5.86 21.85 7.78
CA SER A 459 4.88 22.85 7.32
C SER A 459 4.64 23.91 8.40
N GLY A 460 4.39 25.17 7.99
CA GLY A 460 4.16 26.28 8.91
C GLY A 460 5.41 27.06 9.29
N HIS A 461 5.31 27.88 10.34
CA HIS A 461 6.35 28.88 10.66
C HIS A 461 7.49 28.34 11.53
N ARG A 462 7.20 27.39 12.42
CA ARG A 462 8.18 26.71 13.26
C ARG A 462 7.84 25.23 13.41
N VAL A 463 8.81 24.44 13.82
CA VAL A 463 8.55 23.05 14.14
C VAL A 463 7.71 22.94 15.42
N LYS A 464 6.74 22.03 15.38
CA LYS A 464 5.92 21.57 16.51
C LYS A 464 5.87 20.05 16.40
N GLY A 465 6.84 19.39 17.05
CA GLY A 465 7.13 18.00 16.79
C GLY A 465 6.86 17.05 17.95
N LEU A 466 6.62 15.77 17.59
CA LEU A 466 6.62 14.66 18.53
C LEU A 466 7.76 13.70 18.17
N ILE A 467 8.47 13.19 19.16
CA ILE A 467 9.48 12.13 19.03
C ILE A 467 9.02 10.94 19.87
N PHE A 468 8.86 9.77 19.22
CA PHE A 468 8.47 8.52 19.88
C PHE A 468 9.68 7.64 20.14
N CYS A 469 9.90 7.24 21.38
CA CYS A 469 10.99 6.39 21.85
C CYS A 469 10.49 5.09 22.48
N SER A 470 11.41 4.15 22.74
CA SER A 470 11.09 2.85 23.30
C SER A 470 11.06 2.85 24.84
N THR A 471 11.94 3.61 25.51
CA THR A 471 12.07 3.62 26.96
C THR A 471 12.12 5.04 27.55
N ARG A 472 11.84 5.16 28.84
CA ARG A 472 11.88 6.45 29.56
C ARG A 472 13.29 6.99 29.70
N GLU A 473 14.25 6.10 29.97
CA GLU A 473 15.66 6.45 30.06
C GLU A 473 16.17 6.99 28.71
N GLU A 474 15.77 6.35 27.61
CA GLU A 474 16.06 6.84 26.26
C GLU A 474 15.49 8.23 26.04
N ALA A 475 14.20 8.46 26.36
CA ALA A 475 13.56 9.74 26.19
C ALA A 475 14.24 10.87 26.97
N SER A 476 14.62 10.61 28.22
CA SER A 476 15.33 11.58 29.08
C SER A 476 16.69 11.90 28.51
N LYS A 477 17.48 10.89 28.14
CA LYS A 477 18.85 11.09 27.61
C LYS A 477 18.85 11.76 26.24
N LEU A 478 17.92 11.39 25.37
CA LEU A 478 17.75 12.05 24.06
C LEU A 478 17.38 13.52 24.24
N SER A 479 16.52 13.85 25.21
CA SER A 479 16.14 15.23 25.49
C SER A 479 17.35 16.08 25.96
N GLU A 480 18.18 15.54 26.82
CA GLU A 480 19.43 16.21 27.22
C GLU A 480 20.32 16.50 26.00
N LEU A 481 20.60 15.49 25.19
CA LEU A 481 21.48 15.60 24.03
C LEU A 481 20.94 16.55 22.95
N PHE A 482 19.63 16.50 22.68
CA PHE A 482 19.00 17.43 21.74
C PHE A 482 19.03 18.88 22.25
N ASN A 483 18.82 19.09 23.56
CA ASN A 483 18.90 20.41 24.17
C ASN A 483 20.34 20.95 24.14
N GLU A 484 21.35 20.10 24.42
CA GLU A 484 22.77 20.46 24.25
C GLU A 484 23.10 20.86 22.82
N ALA A 485 22.49 20.19 21.84
CA ALA A 485 22.67 20.47 20.41
C ALA A 485 21.80 21.65 19.88
N GLY A 486 21.01 22.29 20.73
CA GLY A 486 20.30 23.54 20.43
C GLY A 486 18.82 23.42 20.14
N TRP A 487 18.23 22.19 20.16
CA TRP A 487 16.77 22.05 20.15
C TRP A 487 16.17 22.39 21.52
N LYS A 488 14.87 22.63 21.56
CA LYS A 488 14.10 22.82 22.79
C LYS A 488 13.16 21.63 22.96
N THR A 489 13.58 20.65 23.77
CA THR A 489 12.84 19.41 23.95
C THR A 489 12.47 19.16 25.40
N LEU A 490 11.38 18.39 25.63
CA LEU A 490 10.95 17.94 26.95
C LEU A 490 10.51 16.48 26.89
N PRO A 491 11.05 15.59 27.77
CA PRO A 491 10.60 14.21 27.84
C PRO A 491 9.32 14.12 28.68
N LEU A 492 8.33 13.33 28.21
CA LEU A 492 7.11 13.04 28.94
C LEU A 492 6.82 11.53 28.98
N SER A 493 6.40 11.05 30.13
CA SER A 493 6.06 9.65 30.37
C SER A 493 4.73 9.50 31.13
N GLY A 494 4.33 8.26 31.41
CA GLY A 494 3.14 7.97 32.22
C GLY A 494 3.16 8.54 33.64
N GLU A 495 4.33 8.85 34.18
CA GLU A 495 4.53 9.37 35.54
C GLU A 495 4.24 10.87 35.65
N ASN A 496 4.31 11.61 34.55
CA ASN A 496 4.00 13.03 34.57
C ASN A 496 2.52 13.30 34.85
N SER A 497 2.28 14.33 35.67
CA SER A 497 0.92 14.78 35.98
C SER A 497 0.21 15.32 34.74
N GLN A 498 -1.12 15.42 34.81
CA GLN A 498 -1.92 16.01 33.73
C GLN A 498 -1.56 17.49 33.52
N GLU A 499 -1.29 18.24 34.59
CA GLU A 499 -0.91 19.65 34.50
C GLU A 499 0.44 19.84 33.79
N GLU A 500 1.43 18.98 34.09
CA GLU A 500 2.73 19.03 33.41
C GLU A 500 2.58 18.76 31.92
N ARG A 501 1.74 17.81 31.52
CA ARG A 501 1.47 17.51 30.13
C ARG A 501 0.79 18.68 29.40
N GLU A 502 -0.21 19.29 30.02
CA GLU A 502 -0.92 20.45 29.46
C GLU A 502 0.01 21.65 29.34
N HIS A 503 0.88 21.87 30.31
CA HIS A 503 1.89 22.91 30.27
C HIS A 503 2.91 22.67 29.15
N ALA A 504 3.36 21.45 28.96
CA ALA A 504 4.25 21.09 27.85
C ALA A 504 3.59 21.31 26.48
N ILE A 505 2.32 20.92 26.32
CA ILE A 505 1.55 21.15 25.09
C ILE A 505 1.37 22.64 24.83
N HIS A 506 1.05 23.42 25.87
CA HIS A 506 0.95 24.87 25.74
C HIS A 506 2.28 25.50 25.26
N ARG A 507 3.41 25.08 25.82
CA ARG A 507 4.74 25.53 25.38
C ARG A 507 5.08 25.11 23.94
N LEU A 508 4.61 23.97 23.50
CA LEU A 508 4.79 23.50 22.12
C LEU A 508 3.90 24.27 21.13
N CYS A 509 2.65 24.56 21.47
CA CYS A 509 1.66 25.09 20.55
C CYS A 509 1.61 26.62 20.48
N ASN A 510 1.88 27.31 21.60
CA ASN A 510 1.72 28.76 21.69
C ASN A 510 2.90 29.49 21.05
N ASP A 511 2.61 30.25 19.98
CA ASP A 511 3.59 31.02 19.23
C ASP A 511 3.86 32.43 19.83
N GLU A 512 3.04 32.87 20.80
CA GLU A 512 3.17 34.16 21.49
C GLU A 512 4.18 34.12 22.65
N LEU A 513 4.54 32.90 23.09
CA LEU A 513 5.55 32.76 24.16
C LEU A 513 6.94 33.18 23.68
N PRO A 514 7.78 33.75 24.58
CA PRO A 514 9.20 33.96 24.29
C PRO A 514 9.88 32.66 23.84
N ARG A 515 10.84 32.75 22.93
CA ARG A 515 11.54 31.59 22.33
C ARG A 515 12.13 30.65 23.39
N GLU A 516 12.60 31.18 24.49
CA GLU A 516 13.18 30.41 25.61
C GLU A 516 12.18 29.47 26.27
N GLN A 517 10.91 29.85 26.25
CA GLN A 517 9.80 29.07 26.84
C GLN A 517 9.14 28.14 25.84
N GLN A 518 9.33 28.35 24.54
CA GLN A 518 8.76 27.49 23.49
C GLN A 518 9.48 26.13 23.46
N LEU A 519 8.77 25.08 23.09
CA LEU A 519 9.32 23.77 22.77
C LEU A 519 9.29 23.57 21.25
N ASP A 520 10.31 22.86 20.74
CA ASP A 520 10.35 22.36 19.37
C ASP A 520 9.75 20.95 19.31
N TYR A 521 10.07 20.11 20.31
CA TYR A 521 9.58 18.74 20.37
C TYR A 521 9.21 18.32 21.79
N ILE A 522 8.22 17.44 21.87
CA ILE A 522 7.97 16.62 23.04
C ILE A 522 8.44 15.20 22.71
N ILE A 523 9.29 14.63 23.56
CA ILE A 523 9.77 13.26 23.46
C ILE A 523 8.92 12.37 24.34
N THR A 524 8.37 11.29 23.82
CA THR A 524 7.34 10.54 24.52
C THR A 524 7.51 9.03 24.42
N VAL A 525 7.09 8.34 25.48
CA VAL A 525 6.96 6.89 25.56
C VAL A 525 5.53 6.56 25.94
N ASP A 526 4.77 6.00 24.99
CA ASP A 526 3.39 5.48 25.12
C ASP A 526 2.26 6.41 25.58
N ILE A 527 2.54 7.61 26.11
CA ILE A 527 1.49 8.48 26.68
C ILE A 527 0.66 9.25 25.66
N PHE A 528 1.18 9.49 24.47
CA PHE A 528 0.46 10.16 23.38
C PHE A 528 -0.14 9.19 22.37
N ASN A 529 -0.18 7.90 22.67
CA ASN A 529 -0.88 6.93 21.84
C ASN A 529 -2.40 7.16 21.88
N GLU A 530 -2.94 7.64 23.02
CA GLU A 530 -4.38 7.87 23.22
C GLU A 530 -4.67 9.17 23.97
N GLY A 531 -5.80 9.80 23.68
CA GLY A 531 -6.43 10.86 24.50
C GLY A 531 -5.80 12.25 24.46
N VAL A 532 -4.81 12.55 23.61
CA VAL A 532 -4.25 13.90 23.46
C VAL A 532 -4.51 14.42 22.06
N ASP A 533 -5.02 15.64 21.97
CA ASP A 533 -5.29 16.32 20.70
C ASP A 533 -4.37 17.53 20.53
N ILE A 534 -3.44 17.43 19.57
CA ILE A 534 -2.51 18.52 19.19
C ILE A 534 -2.56 18.68 17.66
N PRO A 535 -3.55 19.42 17.14
CA PRO A 535 -3.69 19.61 15.68
C PRO A 535 -2.50 20.34 15.05
N GLU A 536 -1.73 21.07 15.82
CA GLU A 536 -0.59 21.87 15.38
C GLU A 536 0.65 21.05 15.01
N ILE A 537 0.73 19.78 15.39
CA ILE A 537 1.87 18.91 15.07
C ILE A 537 2.12 18.90 13.57
N ASN A 538 3.33 19.27 13.17
CA ASN A 538 3.77 19.34 11.77
C ASN A 538 4.97 18.46 11.43
N GLN A 539 5.60 17.86 12.45
CA GLN A 539 6.65 16.86 12.26
C GLN A 539 6.54 15.76 13.32
N VAL A 540 6.68 14.51 12.90
CA VAL A 540 6.70 13.34 13.79
C VAL A 540 7.98 12.56 13.51
N ILE A 541 8.73 12.22 14.55
CA ILE A 541 9.94 11.41 14.46
C ILE A 541 9.72 10.12 15.24
N MET A 542 9.93 9.00 14.59
CA MET A 542 9.78 7.66 15.16
C MET A 542 11.16 7.02 15.31
N LEU A 543 11.59 6.82 16.56
CA LEU A 543 12.88 6.24 16.92
C LEU A 543 12.74 4.83 17.52
N ARG A 544 11.54 4.27 17.45
CA ARG A 544 11.22 2.95 17.98
C ARG A 544 10.71 2.00 16.92
N PRO A 545 10.94 0.68 17.05
CA PRO A 545 10.39 -0.28 16.12
C PRO A 545 8.85 -0.29 16.16
N THR A 546 8.24 -0.50 15.01
CA THR A 546 6.79 -0.71 14.91
C THR A 546 6.43 -2.10 15.41
N GLU A 547 5.82 -2.19 16.59
CA GLU A 547 5.39 -3.47 17.19
C GLU A 547 3.94 -3.82 16.81
N SER A 548 3.14 -2.83 16.47
CA SER A 548 1.73 -3.01 16.12
C SER A 548 1.27 -1.98 15.09
N PRO A 549 0.61 -2.42 14.00
CA PRO A 549 0.03 -1.51 13.02
C PRO A 549 -0.97 -0.53 13.66
N ILE A 550 -1.69 -0.94 14.70
CA ILE A 550 -2.67 -0.11 15.39
C ILE A 550 -1.97 1.06 16.10
N VAL A 551 -0.94 0.76 16.89
CA VAL A 551 -0.16 1.78 17.61
C VAL A 551 0.51 2.73 16.64
N PHE A 552 1.09 2.22 15.55
CA PHE A 552 1.70 3.03 14.50
C PHE A 552 0.71 4.03 13.90
N VAL A 553 -0.46 3.56 13.47
CA VAL A 553 -1.51 4.44 12.90
C VAL A 553 -2.03 5.45 13.93
N GLN A 554 -2.13 5.07 15.21
CA GLN A 554 -2.51 6.00 16.27
C GLN A 554 -1.48 7.12 16.47
N GLN A 555 -0.19 6.79 16.41
CA GLN A 555 0.91 7.77 16.51
C GLN A 555 0.92 8.71 15.30
N LEU A 556 0.80 8.17 14.10
CA LEU A 556 0.64 8.97 12.88
C LEU A 556 -0.55 9.90 12.99
N GLY A 557 -1.70 9.38 13.42
CA GLY A 557 -2.96 10.10 13.52
C GLY A 557 -2.90 11.36 14.40
N ARG A 558 -1.94 11.46 15.32
CA ARG A 558 -1.76 12.68 16.13
C ARG A 558 -1.34 13.87 15.28
N GLY A 559 -0.50 13.65 14.29
CA GLY A 559 -0.10 14.70 13.35
C GLY A 559 -1.09 14.93 12.21
N LEU A 560 -2.01 14.00 11.93
CA LEU A 560 -2.85 14.05 10.74
C LEU A 560 -4.11 14.91 10.87
N ARG A 561 -4.34 15.60 11.98
CA ARG A 561 -5.47 16.52 12.10
C ARG A 561 -5.25 17.78 11.29
N LYS A 562 -6.30 18.27 10.65
CA LYS A 562 -6.25 19.53 9.90
C LYS A 562 -6.10 20.72 10.84
N ASN A 563 -5.23 21.65 10.48
CA ASN A 563 -5.06 22.95 11.13
C ASN A 563 -4.84 24.02 10.07
N LYS A 564 -5.32 25.24 10.33
CA LYS A 564 -5.23 26.37 9.38
C LYS A 564 -3.80 26.77 9.04
N ASN A 565 -2.87 26.55 9.98
CA ASN A 565 -1.46 26.94 9.84
C ASN A 565 -0.57 25.79 9.35
N LYS A 566 -1.16 24.68 8.88
CA LYS A 566 -0.46 23.47 8.50
C LYS A 566 -1.04 22.90 7.20
N GLU A 567 -0.22 22.77 6.17
CA GLU A 567 -0.60 22.19 4.87
C GLU A 567 -0.36 20.67 4.83
N TYR A 568 0.69 20.18 5.50
CA TYR A 568 1.08 18.78 5.55
C TYR A 568 1.85 18.46 6.84
N VAL A 569 2.08 17.19 7.08
CA VAL A 569 2.90 16.67 8.17
C VAL A 569 4.07 15.88 7.60
N ILE A 570 5.26 16.09 8.13
CA ILE A 570 6.44 15.26 7.84
C ILE A 570 6.53 14.17 8.90
N ILE A 571 6.71 12.95 8.45
CA ILE A 571 6.90 11.78 9.31
C ILE A 571 8.24 11.15 8.95
N LEU A 572 9.14 11.13 9.90
CA LEU A 572 10.47 10.51 9.78
C LEU A 572 10.50 9.25 10.63
N ASP A 573 10.60 8.11 9.99
CA ASP A 573 10.68 6.82 10.67
C ASP A 573 12.10 6.24 10.48
N PHE A 574 12.86 6.20 11.57
CA PHE A 574 14.24 5.69 11.57
C PHE A 574 14.24 4.17 11.76
N ILE A 575 14.34 3.48 10.63
CA ILE A 575 14.13 2.03 10.53
C ILE A 575 15.47 1.30 10.71
N GLY A 576 15.63 0.67 11.88
CA GLY A 576 16.72 -0.25 12.17
C GLY A 576 16.52 -1.64 11.57
N ASN A 577 17.42 -2.55 11.86
CA ASN A 577 17.32 -3.96 11.43
C ASN A 577 16.40 -4.77 12.37
N TYR A 578 15.08 -4.52 12.29
CA TYR A 578 14.07 -5.16 13.14
C TYR A 578 13.33 -6.27 12.39
N GLN A 579 13.02 -7.35 13.10
CA GLN A 579 12.27 -8.49 12.53
C GLN A 579 10.85 -8.13 12.09
N ASN A 580 10.25 -7.11 12.69
CA ASN A 580 8.85 -6.73 12.47
C ASN A 580 8.67 -5.57 11.48
N ASN A 581 9.68 -5.22 10.70
CA ASN A 581 9.58 -4.12 9.71
C ASN A 581 8.45 -4.36 8.68
N PHE A 582 8.03 -5.59 8.44
CA PHE A 582 6.86 -5.92 7.61
C PHE A 582 5.56 -5.30 8.14
N MET A 583 5.51 -4.90 9.40
CA MET A 583 4.33 -4.24 9.97
C MET A 583 4.12 -2.82 9.42
N ILE A 584 5.17 -2.17 8.93
CA ILE A 584 5.10 -0.81 8.36
C ILE A 584 4.20 -0.77 7.13
N PRO A 585 4.44 -1.56 6.06
CA PRO A 585 3.54 -1.59 4.92
C PRO A 585 2.11 -2.04 5.28
N VAL A 586 1.92 -2.98 6.21
CA VAL A 586 0.59 -3.37 6.70
C VAL A 586 -0.14 -2.20 7.36
N ALA A 587 0.57 -1.40 8.16
CA ALA A 587 -0.02 -0.25 8.85
C ALA A 587 -0.37 0.90 7.90
N LEU A 588 0.52 1.19 6.95
CA LEU A 588 0.35 2.28 5.99
C LEU A 588 -0.70 1.95 4.91
N SER A 589 -0.72 0.72 4.41
CA SER A 589 -1.71 0.27 3.42
C SER A 589 -3.08 -0.03 4.04
N GLY A 590 -3.13 -0.42 5.30
CA GLY A 590 -4.32 -0.98 5.93
C GLY A 590 -4.66 -2.41 5.46
N ASP A 591 -3.87 -3.01 4.57
CA ASP A 591 -4.04 -4.38 4.08
C ASP A 591 -3.65 -5.40 5.16
N ARG A 592 -4.64 -6.08 5.70
CA ARG A 592 -4.49 -7.13 6.72
C ARG A 592 -4.52 -8.53 6.14
N SER A 593 -4.44 -8.67 4.84
CA SER A 593 -4.37 -9.99 4.19
C SER A 593 -3.10 -10.74 4.57
N TYR A 594 -2.05 -10.03 4.97
CA TYR A 594 -0.68 -10.54 5.16
C TYR A 594 -0.15 -11.25 3.92
N ASN A 595 -0.63 -10.84 2.75
CA ASN A 595 -0.10 -11.30 1.48
C ASN A 595 1.25 -10.61 1.22
N LYS A 596 2.30 -11.42 1.14
CA LYS A 596 3.67 -10.92 0.98
C LYS A 596 3.86 -10.11 -0.30
N ASP A 597 3.17 -10.47 -1.37
CA ASP A 597 3.27 -9.76 -2.66
C ASP A 597 2.60 -8.39 -2.61
N ASN A 598 1.45 -8.28 -1.94
CA ASN A 598 0.80 -6.99 -1.69
C ASN A 598 1.72 -6.06 -0.87
N MET A 599 2.37 -6.61 0.18
CA MET A 599 3.31 -5.84 0.99
C MET A 599 4.51 -5.37 0.18
N ARG A 600 5.11 -6.24 -0.66
CA ARG A 600 6.25 -5.88 -1.52
C ARG A 600 5.85 -4.81 -2.54
N HIS A 601 4.70 -4.99 -3.19
CA HIS A 601 4.14 -4.00 -4.11
C HIS A 601 3.95 -2.65 -3.41
N TYR A 602 3.41 -2.63 -2.19
CA TYR A 602 3.23 -1.39 -1.43
C TYR A 602 4.56 -0.71 -1.07
N VAL A 603 5.60 -1.47 -0.76
CA VAL A 603 6.94 -0.92 -0.48
C VAL A 603 7.58 -0.34 -1.75
N GLY A 604 7.39 -0.99 -2.90
CA GLY A 604 7.90 -0.52 -4.20
C GLY A 604 7.17 0.72 -4.71
N GLU A 605 5.85 0.71 -4.63
CA GLU A 605 4.96 1.69 -5.29
C GLU A 605 4.19 2.60 -4.31
N GLY A 606 4.59 2.62 -3.02
CA GLY A 606 3.81 3.18 -1.91
C GLY A 606 3.11 4.51 -2.16
N THR A 607 3.75 5.46 -2.84
CA THR A 607 3.14 6.77 -3.13
C THR A 607 2.02 6.68 -4.17
N SER A 608 2.14 5.81 -5.17
CA SER A 608 1.09 5.63 -6.19
C SER A 608 -0.16 4.98 -5.58
N LEU A 609 -0.01 4.24 -4.49
CA LEU A 609 -1.10 3.52 -3.82
C LEU A 609 -1.79 4.32 -2.71
N ILE A 610 -1.17 5.41 -2.21
CA ILE A 610 -1.77 6.23 -1.16
C ILE A 610 -2.63 7.36 -1.76
N PRO A 611 -3.86 7.58 -1.26
CA PRO A 611 -4.74 8.60 -1.84
C PRO A 611 -4.31 10.04 -1.52
N GLY A 612 -4.79 10.98 -2.32
CA GLY A 612 -4.60 12.42 -2.11
C GLY A 612 -3.17 12.91 -2.32
N CYS A 613 -2.77 13.93 -1.56
CA CYS A 613 -1.43 14.55 -1.64
C CYS A 613 -0.37 13.85 -0.79
N SER A 614 -0.71 12.81 -0.07
CA SER A 614 0.24 12.09 0.78
C SER A 614 1.25 11.32 -0.07
N THR A 615 2.49 11.18 0.45
CA THR A 615 3.54 10.41 -0.22
C THR A 615 4.25 9.50 0.78
N ILE A 616 4.75 8.38 0.29
CA ILE A 616 5.56 7.43 1.04
C ILE A 616 6.86 7.25 0.28
N TYR A 617 7.95 7.30 0.99
CA TYR A 617 9.28 7.06 0.48
C TYR A 617 10.07 6.19 1.45
N PHE A 618 10.81 5.23 0.93
CA PHE A 618 11.78 4.42 1.65
C PHE A 618 13.12 4.55 0.95
N ASP A 619 14.20 4.79 1.68
CA ASP A 619 15.55 4.69 1.12
C ASP A 619 15.88 3.23 0.74
N GLU A 620 16.92 3.03 -0.09
CA GLU A 620 17.28 1.69 -0.61
C GLU A 620 17.59 0.69 0.51
N ILE A 621 18.31 1.13 1.56
CA ILE A 621 18.66 0.28 2.71
C ILE A 621 17.40 -0.12 3.48
N THR A 622 16.49 0.81 3.68
CA THR A 622 15.21 0.57 4.36
C THR A 622 14.33 -0.37 3.55
N LYS A 623 14.23 -0.21 2.23
CA LYS A 623 13.50 -1.13 1.35
C LYS A 623 14.01 -2.56 1.52
N ASP A 624 15.32 -2.74 1.45
CA ASP A 624 15.95 -4.05 1.63
C ASP A 624 15.64 -4.64 3.02
N ARG A 625 15.74 -3.85 4.11
CA ARG A 625 15.38 -4.29 5.47
C ARG A 625 13.91 -4.72 5.57
N ILE A 626 12.99 -3.98 4.93
CA ILE A 626 11.57 -4.33 4.92
C ILE A 626 11.34 -5.59 4.09
N TYR A 627 11.94 -5.73 2.89
CA TYR A 627 11.83 -6.93 2.06
C TYR A 627 12.34 -8.17 2.80
N ARG A 628 13.50 -8.09 3.45
CA ARG A 628 14.02 -9.19 4.29
C ARG A 628 13.07 -9.56 5.43
N SER A 629 12.48 -8.56 6.07
CA SER A 629 11.50 -8.78 7.13
C SER A 629 10.23 -9.46 6.59
N ILE A 630 9.70 -9.05 5.43
CA ILE A 630 8.56 -9.69 4.76
C ILE A 630 8.90 -11.15 4.42
N ASP A 631 10.08 -11.38 3.84
CA ASP A 631 10.49 -12.71 3.40
C ASP A 631 10.68 -13.67 4.58
N SER A 632 11.24 -13.18 5.68
CA SER A 632 11.47 -13.97 6.90
C SER A 632 10.22 -14.17 7.77
N ALA A 633 9.18 -13.37 7.59
CA ALA A 633 7.96 -13.46 8.40
C ALA A 633 7.18 -14.77 8.14
N ARG A 634 6.78 -15.45 9.22
CA ARG A 634 6.03 -16.72 9.18
C ARG A 634 4.54 -16.50 9.43
N PHE A 635 3.81 -16.10 8.39
CA PHE A 635 2.36 -15.88 8.48
C PHE A 635 1.56 -17.19 8.45
N ASN A 636 2.20 -18.32 8.18
CA ASN A 636 1.60 -19.65 8.19
C ASN A 636 1.63 -20.34 9.57
N ALA A 637 2.10 -19.69 10.65
CA ALA A 637 2.07 -20.27 11.97
C ALA A 637 0.62 -20.48 12.45
N ALA A 638 0.27 -21.66 12.96
CA ALA A 638 -1.09 -21.99 13.38
C ALA A 638 -1.68 -21.01 14.42
N THR A 639 -0.84 -20.53 15.34
CA THR A 639 -1.23 -19.50 16.34
C THR A 639 -1.56 -18.15 15.69
N PHE A 640 -0.80 -17.74 14.68
CA PHE A 640 -1.03 -16.52 13.91
C PHE A 640 -2.33 -16.63 13.12
N LEU A 641 -2.55 -17.74 12.41
CA LEU A 641 -3.76 -17.99 11.64
C LEU A 641 -5.01 -17.99 12.54
N LYS A 642 -4.94 -18.69 13.67
CA LYS A 642 -6.03 -18.71 14.66
C LYS A 642 -6.34 -17.31 15.21
N LYS A 643 -5.31 -16.54 15.59
CA LYS A 643 -5.49 -15.18 16.12
C LYS A 643 -6.22 -14.28 15.12
N ASN A 644 -5.76 -14.24 13.87
CA ASN A 644 -6.36 -13.38 12.83
C ASN A 644 -7.76 -13.86 12.41
N TYR A 645 -7.99 -15.18 12.35
CA TYR A 645 -9.33 -15.73 12.18
C TYR A 645 -10.30 -15.27 13.27
N LEU A 646 -9.89 -15.34 14.55
CA LEU A 646 -10.73 -14.92 15.68
C LEU A 646 -11.05 -13.43 15.64
N ILE A 647 -10.14 -12.58 15.15
CA ILE A 647 -10.41 -11.14 14.93
C ILE A 647 -11.59 -10.98 13.97
N LEU A 648 -11.58 -11.67 12.83
CA LEU A 648 -12.66 -11.61 11.85
C LEU A 648 -13.96 -12.22 12.39
N ARG A 649 -13.87 -13.38 13.02
CA ARG A 649 -15.02 -14.05 13.65
C ARG A 649 -15.69 -13.17 14.71
N ASN A 650 -14.88 -12.51 15.56
CA ASN A 650 -15.37 -11.60 16.58
C ASN A 650 -16.03 -10.36 15.97
N LYS A 651 -15.52 -9.87 14.85
CA LYS A 651 -16.12 -8.76 14.11
C LYS A 651 -17.50 -9.11 13.54
N LEU A 652 -17.67 -10.35 13.06
CA LEU A 652 -18.89 -10.81 12.38
C LEU A 652 -19.92 -11.46 13.34
N GLY A 653 -19.50 -11.91 14.51
CA GLY A 653 -20.37 -12.63 15.46
C GLY A 653 -20.76 -14.04 15.02
N ARG A 654 -20.24 -14.51 13.90
CA ARG A 654 -20.50 -15.82 13.31
C ARG A 654 -19.23 -16.40 12.70
N ILE A 655 -19.27 -17.68 12.37
CA ILE A 655 -18.21 -18.30 11.58
C ILE A 655 -18.14 -17.60 10.22
N PRO A 656 -16.98 -17.02 9.85
CA PRO A 656 -16.81 -16.37 8.55
C PRO A 656 -17.01 -17.34 7.39
N SER A 657 -17.70 -16.92 6.35
CA SER A 657 -17.64 -17.56 5.03
C SER A 657 -16.30 -17.29 4.34
N LEU A 658 -15.99 -17.99 3.26
CA LEU A 658 -14.78 -17.73 2.49
C LEU A 658 -14.75 -16.30 1.94
N GLN A 659 -15.89 -15.78 1.50
CA GLN A 659 -16.00 -14.42 0.96
C GLN A 659 -15.82 -13.34 2.02
N ASP A 660 -16.21 -13.60 3.27
CA ASP A 660 -16.07 -12.67 4.38
C ASP A 660 -14.60 -12.24 4.62
N PHE A 661 -13.63 -13.13 4.34
CA PHE A 661 -12.21 -12.78 4.46
C PHE A 661 -11.81 -11.65 3.51
N LYS A 662 -12.40 -11.59 2.33
CA LYS A 662 -12.19 -10.48 1.37
C LYS A 662 -12.98 -9.24 1.75
N ASP A 663 -14.26 -9.39 1.99
CA ASP A 663 -15.20 -8.28 2.14
C ASP A 663 -14.97 -7.49 3.44
N PHE A 664 -14.51 -8.16 4.49
CA PHE A 664 -14.29 -7.55 5.81
C PHE A 664 -12.81 -7.39 6.20
N GLY A 665 -11.89 -7.57 5.25
CA GLY A 665 -10.45 -7.35 5.45
C GLY A 665 -9.80 -8.33 6.43
N GLY A 666 -10.11 -9.62 6.29
CA GLY A 666 -9.44 -10.71 6.98
C GLY A 666 -8.07 -11.05 6.40
N ILE A 667 -7.39 -12.04 6.99
CA ILE A 667 -6.18 -12.62 6.39
C ILE A 667 -6.49 -13.27 5.05
N ASP A 668 -5.51 -13.38 4.17
CA ASP A 668 -5.65 -14.16 2.95
C ASP A 668 -5.99 -15.62 3.31
N ILE A 669 -7.17 -16.09 2.89
CA ILE A 669 -7.67 -17.44 3.21
C ILE A 669 -6.69 -18.53 2.73
N PHE A 670 -5.90 -18.25 1.69
CA PHE A 670 -4.90 -19.19 1.20
C PHE A 670 -3.76 -19.44 2.18
N LEU A 671 -3.51 -18.55 3.17
CA LEU A 671 -2.60 -18.84 4.27
C LEU A 671 -3.10 -20.02 5.13
N ILE A 672 -4.42 -20.13 5.31
CA ILE A 672 -5.06 -21.27 6.01
C ILE A 672 -5.04 -22.53 5.12
N ILE A 673 -5.44 -22.39 3.86
CA ILE A 673 -5.59 -23.52 2.92
C ILE A 673 -4.24 -24.13 2.58
N MET A 674 -3.20 -23.32 2.37
CA MET A 674 -1.87 -23.83 2.05
C MET A 674 -1.11 -24.35 3.28
N HIS A 675 -1.66 -24.20 4.49
CA HIS A 675 -1.04 -24.76 5.69
C HIS A 675 -1.07 -26.30 5.67
N PRO A 676 0.07 -26.98 5.88
CA PRO A 676 0.18 -28.45 5.73
C PRO A 676 -0.82 -29.27 6.55
N SER A 677 -1.19 -28.77 7.73
CA SER A 677 -2.12 -29.47 8.65
C SER A 677 -3.60 -29.23 8.37
N TYR A 678 -3.94 -28.28 7.45
CA TYR A 678 -5.35 -27.95 7.19
C TYR A 678 -5.77 -28.31 5.77
N ARG A 679 -5.10 -27.76 4.78
CA ARG A 679 -5.31 -27.95 3.33
C ARG A 679 -6.72 -27.62 2.82
N CYS A 680 -7.68 -27.34 3.70
CA CYS A 680 -9.01 -26.80 3.41
C CYS A 680 -9.57 -26.08 4.64
N TYR A 681 -10.56 -25.21 4.43
CA TYR A 681 -11.15 -24.41 5.49
C TYR A 681 -11.94 -25.26 6.50
N HIS A 682 -12.63 -26.30 6.04
CA HIS A 682 -13.37 -27.25 6.93
C HIS A 682 -12.47 -27.83 8.02
N VAL A 683 -11.30 -28.37 7.67
CA VAL A 683 -10.36 -28.99 8.64
C VAL A 683 -9.81 -27.93 9.61
N PHE A 684 -9.61 -26.69 9.16
CA PHE A 684 -9.25 -25.59 10.04
C PHE A 684 -10.36 -25.29 11.07
N LEU A 685 -11.61 -25.17 10.61
CA LEU A 685 -12.76 -24.93 11.49
C LEU A 685 -12.94 -26.04 12.55
N GLN A 686 -12.85 -27.29 12.17
CA GLN A 686 -12.91 -28.43 13.11
C GLN A 686 -11.87 -28.29 14.24
N LYS A 687 -10.66 -27.79 13.93
CA LYS A 687 -9.60 -27.63 14.94
C LYS A 687 -9.76 -26.38 15.82
N VAL A 688 -10.31 -25.29 15.26
CA VAL A 688 -10.38 -23.99 15.92
C VAL A 688 -11.71 -23.79 16.66
N GLU A 689 -12.84 -24.15 16.03
CA GLU A 689 -14.19 -23.89 16.54
C GLU A 689 -14.78 -25.06 17.36
N ARG A 690 -14.13 -26.17 17.45
CA ARG A 690 -14.46 -27.43 18.21
C ARG A 690 -15.93 -27.61 18.61
N SER A 691 -16.50 -26.71 19.40
CA SER A 691 -17.87 -26.80 19.90
C SER A 691 -18.90 -26.05 19.04
N ALA A 692 -18.49 -25.05 18.31
CA ALA A 692 -19.39 -24.23 17.50
C ALA A 692 -19.51 -24.71 16.05
N TYR A 693 -18.57 -25.54 15.57
CA TYR A 693 -18.61 -26.15 14.25
C TYR A 693 -18.77 -27.65 14.36
N THR A 694 -19.99 -28.13 14.15
CA THR A 694 -20.39 -29.53 14.37
C THR A 694 -20.49 -30.33 13.07
N THR A 695 -20.26 -29.74 11.91
CA THR A 695 -20.32 -30.41 10.61
C THR A 695 -19.25 -31.50 10.49
N ILE A 696 -19.65 -32.70 10.15
CA ILE A 696 -18.78 -33.87 9.97
C ILE A 696 -18.95 -34.40 8.55
N TYR A 697 -17.84 -34.57 7.84
CA TYR A 697 -17.79 -35.19 6.52
C TYR A 697 -17.05 -36.51 6.55
N SER A 698 -17.29 -37.35 5.54
CA SER A 698 -16.48 -38.54 5.31
C SER A 698 -15.02 -38.16 4.99
N ASP A 699 -14.08 -39.07 5.25
CA ASP A 699 -12.67 -38.85 4.87
C ASP A 699 -12.54 -38.57 3.36
N THR A 700 -13.34 -39.26 2.54
CA THR A 700 -13.40 -39.05 1.09
C THR A 700 -13.86 -37.63 0.72
N ALA A 701 -14.91 -37.11 1.34
CA ALA A 701 -15.39 -35.74 1.13
C ALA A 701 -14.35 -34.72 1.54
N ILE A 702 -13.64 -34.95 2.65
CA ILE A 702 -12.56 -34.08 3.11
C ILE A 702 -11.40 -34.05 2.10
N GLU A 703 -11.04 -35.18 1.49
CA GLU A 703 -9.99 -35.21 0.47
C GLU A 703 -10.41 -34.46 -0.81
N PHE A 704 -11.67 -34.56 -1.25
CA PHE A 704 -12.18 -33.73 -2.35
C PHE A 704 -12.10 -32.25 -2.02
N LEU A 705 -12.46 -31.81 -0.81
CA LEU A 705 -12.31 -30.41 -0.39
C LEU A 705 -10.85 -29.96 -0.36
N LYS A 706 -9.93 -30.81 0.10
CA LYS A 706 -8.49 -30.50 0.11
C LYS A 706 -7.94 -30.35 -1.30
N ILE A 707 -8.28 -31.26 -2.21
CA ILE A 707 -7.86 -31.20 -3.61
C ILE A 707 -8.43 -29.92 -4.25
N PHE A 708 -9.74 -29.69 -4.11
CA PHE A 708 -10.40 -28.51 -4.66
C PHE A 708 -9.75 -27.23 -4.15
N SER A 709 -9.63 -27.08 -2.84
CA SER A 709 -9.11 -25.86 -2.21
C SER A 709 -7.67 -25.55 -2.60
N THR A 710 -6.82 -26.59 -2.71
CA THR A 710 -5.40 -26.40 -3.01
C THR A 710 -5.08 -26.25 -4.50
N LYS A 711 -5.93 -26.81 -5.39
CA LYS A 711 -5.65 -26.88 -6.83
C LYS A 711 -6.49 -25.93 -7.68
N TYR A 712 -7.74 -25.69 -7.32
CA TYR A 712 -8.67 -24.95 -8.18
C TYR A 712 -9.16 -23.64 -7.58
N MET A 713 -9.29 -23.53 -6.26
CA MET A 713 -9.92 -22.40 -5.58
C MET A 713 -9.18 -21.06 -5.78
N LYS A 714 -7.88 -21.08 -6.14
CA LYS A 714 -7.13 -19.86 -6.51
C LYS A 714 -7.65 -19.17 -7.79
N GLY A 715 -8.57 -19.80 -8.52
CA GLY A 715 -9.22 -19.20 -9.68
C GLY A 715 -8.29 -18.90 -10.87
N LYS A 716 -7.13 -19.58 -10.99
CA LYS A 716 -6.17 -19.32 -12.08
C LYS A 716 -6.69 -19.76 -13.46
N ARG A 717 -7.66 -20.70 -13.53
CA ARG A 717 -8.36 -21.12 -14.73
C ARG A 717 -9.84 -21.33 -14.42
N ILE A 718 -10.72 -20.81 -15.26
CA ILE A 718 -12.17 -20.77 -14.99
C ILE A 718 -12.89 -22.08 -15.30
N TYR A 719 -12.40 -22.85 -16.25
CA TYR A 719 -13.15 -23.97 -16.84
C TYR A 719 -13.51 -25.05 -15.83
N GLU A 720 -12.57 -25.50 -15.01
CA GLU A 720 -12.82 -26.50 -13.97
C GLU A 720 -13.87 -26.04 -12.96
N LEU A 721 -13.83 -24.75 -12.60
CA LEU A 721 -14.76 -24.14 -11.63
C LEU A 721 -16.19 -24.16 -12.19
N CYS A 722 -16.37 -23.71 -13.43
CA CYS A 722 -17.67 -23.66 -14.08
C CYS A 722 -18.20 -25.07 -14.38
N LEU A 723 -17.33 -26.00 -14.79
CA LEU A 723 -17.74 -27.38 -15.03
C LEU A 723 -18.21 -28.06 -13.74
N LEU A 724 -17.47 -27.88 -12.64
CA LEU A 724 -17.88 -28.41 -11.33
C LEU A 724 -19.14 -27.71 -10.82
N LYS A 725 -19.34 -26.42 -11.09
CA LYS A 725 -20.59 -25.73 -10.72
C LYS A 725 -21.78 -26.29 -11.47
N LEU A 726 -21.67 -26.50 -12.80
CA LEU A 726 -22.72 -27.15 -13.59
C LEU A 726 -22.98 -28.60 -13.11
N LEU A 727 -21.92 -29.30 -12.69
CA LEU A 727 -22.06 -30.65 -12.17
C LEU A 727 -22.86 -30.73 -10.86
N LEU A 728 -22.81 -29.67 -10.04
CA LEU A 728 -23.68 -29.52 -8.87
C LEU A 728 -25.14 -29.29 -9.25
N GLU A 729 -25.42 -28.70 -10.40
CA GLU A 729 -26.79 -28.41 -10.87
C GLU A 729 -27.37 -29.62 -11.65
N LYS A 730 -26.54 -30.24 -12.51
CA LYS A 730 -26.90 -31.37 -13.37
C LYS A 730 -25.87 -32.48 -13.19
N ASN A 731 -26.23 -33.64 -12.71
CA ASN A 731 -25.30 -34.74 -12.46
C ASN A 731 -24.60 -35.27 -13.73
N LYS A 732 -25.11 -34.98 -14.91
CA LYS A 732 -24.53 -35.33 -16.23
C LYS A 732 -24.93 -34.33 -17.29
N PHE A 733 -24.07 -34.06 -18.24
CA PHE A 733 -24.29 -33.17 -19.38
C PHE A 733 -23.24 -33.46 -20.49
N SER A 734 -23.53 -32.95 -21.69
CA SER A 734 -22.58 -33.02 -22.81
C SER A 734 -21.63 -31.83 -22.84
N TRP A 735 -20.55 -31.93 -23.62
CA TRP A 735 -19.67 -30.77 -23.88
C TRP A 735 -20.43 -29.61 -24.52
N ALA A 736 -21.41 -29.88 -25.39
CA ALA A 736 -22.23 -28.82 -26.00
C ALA A 736 -23.04 -28.07 -24.95
N GLU A 737 -23.69 -28.76 -23.99
CA GLU A 737 -24.41 -28.14 -22.89
C GLU A 737 -23.50 -27.34 -21.97
N PHE A 738 -22.25 -27.81 -21.74
CA PHE A 738 -21.27 -27.06 -20.96
C PHE A 738 -20.87 -25.76 -21.67
N ILE A 739 -20.63 -25.80 -22.99
CA ILE A 739 -20.30 -24.62 -23.78
C ILE A 739 -21.46 -23.62 -23.72
N ASP A 740 -22.71 -24.09 -23.94
CA ASP A 740 -23.91 -23.25 -23.85
C ASP A 740 -24.05 -22.63 -22.45
N TYR A 741 -23.78 -23.38 -21.39
CA TYR A 741 -23.78 -22.90 -20.01
C TYR A 741 -22.71 -21.80 -19.79
N MET A 742 -21.49 -21.98 -20.32
CA MET A 742 -20.44 -20.98 -20.25
C MET A 742 -20.83 -19.69 -20.96
N HIS A 743 -21.37 -19.80 -22.19
CA HIS A 743 -21.84 -18.65 -22.97
C HIS A 743 -22.95 -17.91 -22.24
N THR A 744 -23.96 -18.62 -21.77
CA THR A 744 -25.14 -18.02 -21.14
C THR A 744 -24.85 -17.33 -19.82
N HIS A 745 -23.94 -17.87 -19.00
CA HIS A 745 -23.75 -17.40 -17.62
C HIS A 745 -22.47 -16.58 -17.41
N TYR A 746 -21.48 -16.69 -18.29
CA TYR A 746 -20.15 -16.16 -18.02
C TYR A 746 -19.58 -15.26 -19.11
N ASN A 747 -20.02 -15.33 -20.38
CA ASN A 747 -19.50 -14.46 -21.41
C ASN A 747 -19.77 -12.98 -21.11
N ASP A 748 -21.01 -12.61 -20.82
CA ASP A 748 -21.37 -11.25 -20.42
C ASP A 748 -20.79 -10.88 -19.06
N TYR A 749 -20.78 -11.83 -18.13
CA TYR A 749 -20.30 -11.64 -16.78
C TYR A 749 -18.79 -11.31 -16.71
N PHE A 750 -17.99 -11.89 -17.62
CA PHE A 750 -16.56 -11.65 -17.73
C PHE A 750 -16.19 -10.74 -18.91
N ASN A 751 -17.15 -10.34 -19.73
CA ASN A 751 -16.92 -9.64 -21.00
C ASN A 751 -15.93 -10.39 -21.90
N LEU A 752 -16.14 -11.70 -22.08
CA LEU A 752 -15.24 -12.63 -22.74
C LEU A 752 -15.99 -13.56 -23.69
N ASP A 753 -15.42 -13.84 -24.84
CA ASP A 753 -15.83 -14.95 -25.72
C ASP A 753 -15.03 -16.19 -25.38
N LEU A 754 -15.57 -17.02 -24.46
CA LEU A 754 -14.92 -18.22 -23.98
C LEU A 754 -15.10 -19.38 -24.98
N GLN A 755 -14.10 -19.59 -25.81
CA GLN A 755 -14.08 -20.71 -26.76
C GLN A 755 -13.33 -21.92 -26.20
N LEU A 756 -13.97 -23.11 -26.33
CA LEU A 756 -13.40 -24.39 -25.91
C LEU A 756 -12.91 -25.17 -27.14
N THR A 757 -11.59 -25.20 -27.29
CA THR A 757 -10.92 -26.02 -28.30
C THR A 757 -10.97 -27.51 -27.91
N ALA A 758 -10.65 -28.41 -28.84
CA ALA A 758 -10.48 -29.83 -28.52
C ALA A 758 -9.38 -30.07 -27.49
N ALA A 759 -8.26 -29.32 -27.58
CA ALA A 759 -7.17 -29.38 -26.61
C ALA A 759 -7.61 -28.91 -25.21
N THR A 760 -8.40 -27.82 -25.13
CA THR A 760 -8.96 -27.32 -23.88
C THR A 760 -9.88 -28.38 -23.20
N LYS A 761 -10.77 -29.02 -23.98
CA LYS A 761 -11.65 -30.08 -23.46
C LYS A 761 -10.86 -31.28 -22.92
N GLU A 762 -9.84 -31.71 -23.64
CA GLU A 762 -8.93 -32.77 -23.20
C GLU A 762 -8.18 -32.40 -21.93
N SER A 763 -7.60 -31.21 -21.88
CA SER A 763 -6.90 -30.69 -20.69
C SER A 763 -7.81 -30.64 -19.44
N ILE A 764 -9.06 -30.14 -19.58
CA ILE A 764 -10.04 -30.12 -18.48
C ILE A 764 -10.32 -31.55 -18.01
N SER A 765 -10.51 -32.46 -18.97
CA SER A 765 -10.79 -33.85 -18.69
C SER A 765 -9.69 -34.53 -17.90
N GLN A 766 -8.44 -34.35 -18.33
CA GLN A 766 -7.27 -34.93 -17.66
C GLN A 766 -7.10 -34.37 -16.24
N VAL A 767 -7.32 -33.07 -16.06
CA VAL A 767 -7.22 -32.42 -14.76
C VAL A 767 -8.27 -32.93 -13.79
N LEU A 768 -9.55 -33.03 -14.17
CA LEU A 768 -10.65 -33.43 -13.31
C LEU A 768 -10.78 -34.94 -13.11
N THR A 769 -10.19 -35.75 -14.00
CA THR A 769 -10.04 -37.21 -13.79
C THR A 769 -8.79 -37.57 -12.98
N GLY A 770 -7.91 -36.58 -12.69
CA GLY A 770 -6.64 -36.81 -12.00
C GLY A 770 -5.48 -37.26 -12.93
N GLN A 771 -5.74 -37.51 -14.23
CA GLN A 771 -4.74 -38.03 -15.19
C GLN A 771 -3.63 -37.02 -15.56
N PHE A 772 -3.90 -35.74 -15.36
CA PHE A 772 -2.94 -34.67 -15.54
C PHE A 772 -1.76 -34.75 -14.58
N TYR A 773 -2.00 -35.23 -13.34
CA TYR A 773 -0.98 -35.21 -12.28
C TYR A 773 0.05 -36.32 -12.49
N SER A 774 1.32 -36.01 -12.20
CA SER A 774 2.45 -36.91 -12.42
C SER A 774 3.38 -36.98 -11.19
N GLY A 775 4.32 -37.91 -11.18
CA GLY A 775 5.27 -38.12 -10.08
C GLY A 775 4.70 -38.86 -8.89
N SER A 776 5.29 -38.72 -7.71
CA SER A 776 4.97 -39.46 -6.49
C SER A 776 3.52 -39.26 -5.96
N ASN A 777 2.83 -38.22 -6.42
CA ASN A 777 1.47 -37.90 -5.98
C ASN A 777 0.39 -38.30 -7.01
N ALA A 778 0.77 -38.83 -8.15
CA ALA A 778 -0.18 -39.19 -9.20
C ALA A 778 -1.29 -40.14 -8.72
N GLU A 779 -0.93 -41.19 -7.99
CA GLU A 779 -1.86 -42.18 -7.43
C GLU A 779 -2.91 -41.54 -6.52
N TYR A 780 -2.50 -40.53 -5.74
CA TYR A 780 -3.40 -39.79 -4.87
C TYR A 780 -4.50 -39.08 -5.67
N PHE A 781 -4.17 -38.42 -6.77
CA PHE A 781 -5.18 -37.72 -7.59
C PHE A 781 -6.03 -38.70 -8.40
N TYR A 782 -5.47 -39.80 -8.85
CA TYR A 782 -6.23 -40.91 -9.47
C TYR A 782 -7.28 -41.50 -8.55
N ALA A 783 -7.03 -41.53 -7.26
CA ALA A 783 -7.97 -42.06 -6.28
C ALA A 783 -9.22 -41.20 -6.06
N TYR A 784 -9.15 -39.90 -6.41
CA TYR A 784 -10.21 -38.91 -6.17
C TYR A 784 -10.61 -38.16 -7.45
N PRO A 785 -11.07 -38.83 -8.51
CA PRO A 785 -11.53 -38.14 -9.72
C PRO A 785 -12.86 -37.44 -9.46
N PHE A 786 -12.97 -36.17 -9.92
CA PHE A 786 -14.23 -35.43 -9.84
C PHE A 786 -15.25 -35.88 -10.90
N ILE A 787 -14.76 -36.20 -12.10
CA ILE A 787 -15.59 -36.62 -13.24
C ILE A 787 -15.18 -37.97 -13.79
N LYS A 788 -16.11 -38.56 -14.52
CA LYS A 788 -15.86 -39.64 -15.47
C LYS A 788 -16.49 -39.27 -16.82
N LEU A 789 -15.85 -39.72 -17.88
CA LEU A 789 -16.24 -39.43 -19.27
C LEU A 789 -16.77 -40.68 -19.96
N GLY A 790 -17.74 -40.51 -20.82
CA GLY A 790 -18.28 -41.61 -21.69
C GLY A 790 -19.06 -41.01 -22.86
N ASN A 791 -18.66 -41.29 -24.08
CA ASN A 791 -19.35 -40.93 -25.32
C ASN A 791 -19.83 -39.47 -25.35
N ASP A 792 -18.92 -38.48 -25.18
CA ASP A 792 -19.20 -37.04 -25.15
C ASP A 792 -20.02 -36.58 -23.92
N ILE A 793 -20.30 -37.44 -22.96
CA ILE A 793 -21.03 -37.11 -21.74
C ILE A 793 -20.05 -36.96 -20.57
N ILE A 794 -20.15 -35.88 -19.86
CA ILE A 794 -19.47 -35.59 -18.60
C ILE A 794 -20.44 -35.92 -17.46
N GLN A 795 -19.98 -36.67 -16.47
CA GLN A 795 -20.78 -36.97 -15.28
C GLN A 795 -19.88 -37.02 -14.03
N ALA A 796 -20.46 -36.83 -12.84
CA ALA A 796 -19.75 -37.04 -11.61
C ALA A 796 -19.19 -38.48 -11.53
N SER A 797 -17.97 -38.64 -11.05
CA SER A 797 -17.44 -39.98 -10.76
C SER A 797 -18.27 -40.65 -9.69
N ASP A 798 -18.26 -41.99 -9.63
CA ASP A 798 -19.11 -42.75 -8.67
C ASP A 798 -18.78 -42.39 -7.22
N ILE A 799 -17.49 -42.17 -6.93
CA ILE A 799 -17.01 -41.78 -5.60
C ILE A 799 -17.47 -40.37 -5.27
N PHE A 800 -17.31 -39.41 -6.20
CA PHE A 800 -17.70 -38.03 -5.98
C PHE A 800 -19.22 -37.86 -5.91
N ASN A 801 -19.97 -38.59 -6.76
CA ASN A 801 -21.44 -38.55 -6.75
C ASN A 801 -22.03 -39.07 -5.43
N LYS A 802 -21.38 -40.04 -4.81
CA LYS A 802 -21.75 -40.51 -3.47
C LYS A 802 -21.65 -39.40 -2.43
N GLU A 803 -20.57 -38.62 -2.45
CA GLU A 803 -20.37 -37.50 -1.52
C GLU A 803 -21.32 -36.35 -1.81
N LEU A 804 -21.66 -36.07 -3.07
CA LEU A 804 -22.64 -35.06 -3.47
C LEU A 804 -24.05 -35.29 -2.97
N SER A 805 -24.39 -36.53 -2.54
CA SER A 805 -25.66 -36.82 -1.89
C SER A 805 -25.79 -36.22 -0.49
N ASN A 806 -24.68 -35.82 0.14
CA ASN A 806 -24.67 -35.03 1.36
C ASN A 806 -24.89 -33.56 1.01
N LEU A 807 -26.04 -33.00 1.42
CA LEU A 807 -26.44 -31.61 1.12
C LEU A 807 -25.51 -30.58 1.73
N GLU A 808 -24.97 -30.83 2.92
CA GLU A 808 -24.03 -29.90 3.57
C GLU A 808 -22.68 -29.87 2.83
N PHE A 809 -22.17 -31.04 2.42
CA PHE A 809 -20.95 -31.10 1.61
C PHE A 809 -21.13 -30.38 0.26
N ARG A 810 -22.28 -30.62 -0.39
CA ARG A 810 -22.63 -29.96 -1.66
C ARG A 810 -22.69 -28.43 -1.52
N ALA A 811 -23.27 -27.91 -0.43
CA ALA A 811 -23.34 -26.50 -0.12
C ALA A 811 -21.94 -25.90 0.13
N THR A 812 -21.11 -26.58 0.93
CA THR A 812 -19.72 -26.18 1.19
C THR A 812 -18.90 -26.19 -0.09
N LEU A 813 -19.00 -27.19 -0.92
CA LEU A 813 -18.29 -27.25 -2.19
C LEU A 813 -18.75 -26.12 -3.15
N LYS A 814 -20.04 -25.82 -3.17
CA LYS A 814 -20.61 -24.70 -3.94
C LYS A 814 -19.99 -23.39 -3.50
N GLU A 815 -19.90 -23.12 -2.20
CA GLU A 815 -19.23 -21.93 -1.66
C GLU A 815 -17.77 -21.82 -2.13
N HIS A 816 -17.02 -22.93 -2.09
CA HIS A 816 -15.63 -22.97 -2.54
C HIS A 816 -15.51 -22.68 -4.04
N ILE A 817 -16.42 -23.21 -4.86
CA ILE A 817 -16.48 -22.96 -6.30
C ILE A 817 -16.78 -21.47 -6.58
N GLU A 818 -17.79 -20.90 -5.91
CA GLU A 818 -18.18 -19.51 -6.06
C GLU A 818 -17.05 -18.56 -5.64
N TYR A 819 -16.35 -18.88 -4.55
CA TYR A 819 -15.15 -18.15 -4.16
C TYR A 819 -14.05 -18.20 -5.25
N GLY A 820 -13.78 -19.38 -5.81
CA GLY A 820 -12.81 -19.54 -6.90
C GLY A 820 -13.19 -18.75 -8.16
N ILE A 821 -14.50 -18.71 -8.51
CA ILE A 821 -15.00 -17.89 -9.62
C ILE A 821 -14.81 -16.38 -9.33
N SER A 822 -15.07 -15.96 -8.09
CA SER A 822 -14.78 -14.57 -7.65
C SER A 822 -13.30 -14.24 -7.77
N GLU A 823 -12.41 -15.14 -7.34
CA GLU A 823 -10.95 -14.98 -7.49
C GLU A 823 -10.52 -14.84 -8.97
N PHE A 824 -11.10 -15.66 -9.86
CA PHE A 824 -10.87 -15.55 -11.28
C PHE A 824 -11.31 -14.19 -11.82
N LYS A 825 -12.54 -13.76 -11.49
CA LYS A 825 -13.09 -12.48 -11.94
C LYS A 825 -12.19 -11.31 -11.53
N ASP A 826 -11.79 -11.27 -10.29
CA ASP A 826 -11.03 -10.15 -9.74
C ASP A 826 -9.58 -10.10 -10.25
N LYS A 827 -8.99 -11.25 -10.56
CA LYS A 827 -7.56 -11.34 -10.81
C LYS A 827 -7.19 -11.71 -12.26
N TYR A 828 -8.02 -12.49 -12.96
CA TYR A 828 -7.62 -13.12 -14.21
C TYR A 828 -8.57 -12.86 -15.38
N ALA A 829 -9.81 -12.46 -15.15
CA ALA A 829 -10.82 -12.33 -16.21
C ALA A 829 -10.42 -11.35 -17.33
N ALA A 830 -9.76 -10.26 -17.01
CA ALA A 830 -9.33 -9.25 -17.99
C ALA A 830 -8.25 -9.75 -18.99
N LEU A 831 -7.75 -10.97 -18.84
CA LEU A 831 -6.65 -11.51 -19.67
C LEU A 831 -7.11 -12.36 -20.84
N LEU A 832 -8.29 -12.93 -20.77
CA LEU A 832 -8.85 -13.74 -21.84
C LEU A 832 -9.45 -12.82 -22.94
N PRO A 833 -9.33 -13.17 -24.21
CA PRO A 833 -8.84 -14.45 -24.75
C PRO A 833 -7.34 -14.46 -25.12
N THR A 834 -6.59 -13.39 -24.90
CA THR A 834 -5.29 -13.18 -25.54
C THR A 834 -4.09 -13.86 -24.89
N ARG A 835 -4.11 -14.11 -23.59
CA ARG A 835 -2.98 -14.72 -22.86
C ARG A 835 -3.45 -15.62 -21.70
N PRO A 836 -2.82 -16.79 -21.44
CA PRO A 836 -3.17 -17.65 -20.32
C PRO A 836 -2.60 -17.17 -18.99
N PHE A 837 -1.66 -16.20 -18.99
CA PHE A 837 -0.97 -15.73 -17.79
C PHE A 837 -1.16 -14.22 -17.55
N LYS A 838 -1.32 -13.85 -16.30
CA LYS A 838 -1.30 -12.45 -15.85
C LYS A 838 0.12 -12.03 -15.49
N LEU A 839 0.60 -10.93 -16.08
CA LEU A 839 1.87 -10.33 -15.73
C LEU A 839 1.97 -10.09 -14.21
N TYR A 840 3.12 -10.47 -13.65
CA TYR A 840 3.46 -10.33 -12.24
C TYR A 840 2.63 -11.17 -11.27
N ALA A 841 1.69 -11.98 -11.76
CA ALA A 841 1.07 -13.03 -10.93
C ALA A 841 2.01 -14.22 -10.79
N LYS A 842 1.77 -15.01 -9.74
CA LYS A 842 2.61 -16.17 -9.42
C LYS A 842 1.99 -17.48 -9.87
N TYR A 843 2.84 -18.33 -10.46
CA TYR A 843 2.46 -19.63 -10.98
C TYR A 843 3.46 -20.70 -10.53
N SER A 844 2.94 -21.85 -10.15
CA SER A 844 3.75 -23.07 -9.96
C SER A 844 4.03 -23.73 -11.31
N TYR A 845 5.00 -24.65 -11.36
CA TYR A 845 5.22 -25.47 -12.55
C TYR A 845 3.94 -26.18 -13.03
N GLU A 846 3.14 -26.68 -12.09
CA GLU A 846 1.87 -27.36 -12.37
C GLU A 846 0.83 -26.39 -12.96
N ASP A 847 0.72 -25.17 -12.42
CA ASP A 847 -0.15 -24.14 -12.98
C ASP A 847 0.21 -23.80 -14.41
N VAL A 848 1.54 -23.62 -14.67
CA VAL A 848 2.03 -23.24 -16.01
C VAL A 848 1.70 -24.34 -17.03
N THR A 849 2.01 -25.60 -16.73
CA THR A 849 1.72 -26.71 -17.65
C THR A 849 0.21 -26.92 -17.85
N ARG A 850 -0.60 -26.69 -16.83
CA ARG A 850 -2.07 -26.73 -16.92
C ARG A 850 -2.62 -25.61 -17.81
N LEU A 851 -2.13 -24.39 -17.63
CA LEU A 851 -2.57 -23.23 -18.41
C LEU A 851 -2.12 -23.28 -19.87
N LEU A 852 -0.95 -23.90 -20.13
CA LEU A 852 -0.46 -24.17 -21.48
C LEU A 852 -1.07 -25.43 -22.11
N GLU A 853 -2.02 -26.05 -21.46
CA GLU A 853 -2.77 -27.23 -21.95
C GLU A 853 -1.86 -28.44 -22.28
N TRP A 854 -0.81 -28.62 -21.48
CA TRP A 854 0.04 -29.81 -21.63
C TRP A 854 -0.70 -31.08 -21.21
N ASP A 855 -0.39 -32.20 -21.87
CA ASP A 855 -1.03 -33.48 -21.57
C ASP A 855 -0.81 -33.95 -20.14
N LYS A 856 0.31 -33.59 -19.54
CA LYS A 856 0.67 -33.95 -18.15
C LYS A 856 1.36 -32.80 -17.44
N GLY A 857 1.07 -32.65 -16.16
CA GLY A 857 1.82 -31.78 -15.27
C GLY A 857 3.24 -32.28 -15.09
N MET A 858 4.23 -31.40 -15.24
CA MET A 858 5.63 -31.76 -15.05
C MET A 858 6.09 -31.45 -13.62
N PRO A 859 6.71 -32.42 -12.92
CA PRO A 859 7.34 -32.13 -11.64
C PRO A 859 8.59 -31.25 -11.82
N PRO A 860 8.97 -30.46 -10.80
CA PRO A 860 10.13 -29.53 -10.86
C PRO A 860 11.45 -30.17 -11.33
N LEU A 861 11.68 -31.44 -10.99
CA LEU A 861 12.89 -32.17 -11.38
C LEU A 861 13.02 -32.41 -12.87
N ASN A 862 11.90 -32.47 -13.59
CA ASN A 862 11.91 -32.77 -15.03
C ASN A 862 12.03 -31.51 -15.91
N ILE A 863 11.60 -30.35 -15.40
CA ILE A 863 11.68 -29.08 -16.16
C ILE A 863 13.13 -28.58 -16.19
N GLY A 864 13.86 -28.63 -15.09
CA GLY A 864 15.28 -28.28 -15.03
C GLY A 864 15.62 -26.90 -15.62
N GLY A 865 14.78 -25.89 -15.37
CA GLY A 865 14.94 -24.52 -15.87
C GLY A 865 14.07 -24.20 -17.10
N TYR A 866 13.96 -25.07 -18.07
CA TYR A 866 13.06 -24.92 -19.23
C TYR A 866 12.63 -26.28 -19.79
N ALA A 867 11.51 -26.30 -20.48
CA ALA A 867 11.03 -27.48 -21.22
C ALA A 867 10.22 -27.04 -22.44
N TYR A 868 10.44 -27.70 -23.58
CA TYR A 868 9.67 -27.49 -24.78
C TYR A 868 8.59 -28.58 -24.92
N ASN A 869 7.35 -28.15 -25.16
CA ASN A 869 6.26 -29.04 -25.50
C ASN A 869 5.95 -28.94 -27.01
N LYS A 870 6.17 -30.04 -27.75
CA LYS A 870 5.93 -30.10 -29.18
C LYS A 870 4.44 -30.02 -29.55
N GLY A 871 3.55 -30.53 -28.67
CA GLY A 871 2.10 -30.58 -28.92
C GLY A 871 1.47 -29.21 -28.91
N THR A 872 1.87 -28.36 -27.95
CA THR A 872 1.36 -27.00 -27.78
C THR A 872 2.28 -25.91 -28.34
N ASN A 873 3.46 -26.27 -28.83
CA ASN A 873 4.52 -25.36 -29.32
C ASN A 873 4.89 -24.27 -28.30
N THR A 874 4.99 -24.62 -27.01
CA THR A 874 5.28 -23.71 -25.91
C THR A 874 6.57 -24.05 -25.19
N LEU A 875 7.32 -23.02 -24.72
CA LEU A 875 8.60 -23.16 -24.06
C LEU A 875 8.70 -22.25 -22.83
N PRO A 876 8.18 -22.64 -21.66
CA PRO A 876 8.36 -21.89 -20.44
C PRO A 876 9.79 -22.02 -19.89
N ILE A 877 10.37 -20.88 -19.44
CA ILE A 877 11.67 -20.78 -18.77
C ILE A 877 11.44 -20.38 -17.31
N PHE A 878 12.09 -21.09 -16.40
CA PHE A 878 11.99 -20.86 -14.95
C PHE A 878 13.36 -20.54 -14.37
N ILE A 879 13.51 -19.36 -13.79
CA ILE A 879 14.76 -18.85 -13.23
C ILE A 879 14.64 -18.68 -11.71
N ASN A 880 15.63 -19.21 -10.98
CA ASN A 880 15.91 -18.82 -9.60
C ASN A 880 16.99 -17.74 -9.65
N TYR A 881 16.63 -16.49 -9.37
CA TYR A 881 17.53 -15.35 -9.54
C TYR A 881 18.70 -15.40 -8.56
N GLU A 882 18.41 -15.52 -7.28
CA GLU A 882 19.42 -15.78 -6.25
C GLU A 882 19.59 -17.28 -6.06
N LYS A 883 20.82 -17.72 -6.12
CA LYS A 883 21.19 -19.12 -5.94
C LYS A 883 21.87 -19.29 -4.61
N ASP A 884 21.36 -20.21 -3.80
CA ASP A 884 21.97 -20.58 -2.54
C ASP A 884 23.31 -21.29 -2.76
N ASP A 885 24.28 -21.10 -1.86
CA ASP A 885 25.59 -21.80 -1.87
C ASP A 885 25.47 -23.33 -1.82
N SER A 886 24.29 -23.86 -1.45
CA SER A 886 23.96 -25.29 -1.47
C SER A 886 23.59 -25.82 -2.86
N VAL A 887 23.37 -24.95 -3.85
CA VAL A 887 23.05 -25.34 -5.22
C VAL A 887 24.27 -26.03 -5.82
N THR A 888 24.08 -27.23 -6.36
CA THR A 888 25.16 -27.93 -7.06
C THR A 888 25.72 -27.06 -8.17
N GLU A 889 27.02 -26.99 -8.32
CA GLU A 889 27.69 -26.14 -9.33
C GLU A 889 27.20 -26.40 -10.76
N SER A 890 26.67 -27.59 -11.03
CA SER A 890 26.01 -27.93 -12.31
C SER A 890 24.72 -27.15 -12.60
N THR A 891 24.13 -26.52 -11.57
CA THR A 891 22.88 -25.73 -11.69
C THR A 891 23.08 -24.27 -11.25
N ASN A 892 24.31 -23.88 -10.92
CA ASN A 892 24.65 -22.51 -10.56
C ASN A 892 24.96 -21.69 -11.82
N TYR A 893 23.91 -21.31 -12.58
CA TYR A 893 23.99 -20.44 -13.74
C TYR A 893 24.05 -18.97 -13.33
N ASN A 894 24.63 -18.13 -14.16
CA ASN A 894 24.78 -16.69 -13.93
C ASN A 894 23.63 -15.89 -14.55
N ASP A 895 22.39 -16.35 -14.24
CA ASP A 895 21.21 -15.65 -14.74
C ASP A 895 21.12 -14.27 -14.07
N ARG A 896 20.98 -13.21 -14.86
CA ARG A 896 20.98 -11.84 -14.36
C ARG A 896 20.22 -10.88 -15.26
N PHE A 897 19.54 -9.92 -14.66
CA PHE A 897 19.02 -8.78 -15.39
C PHE A 897 20.17 -7.85 -15.79
N ILE A 898 20.16 -7.38 -17.02
CA ILE A 898 21.00 -6.27 -17.50
C ILE A 898 20.25 -4.96 -17.24
N SER A 899 18.93 -5.00 -17.45
CA SER A 899 18.00 -3.90 -17.24
C SER A 899 16.60 -4.47 -17.07
N PRO A 900 15.57 -3.68 -16.72
CA PRO A 900 14.19 -4.15 -16.70
C PRO A 900 13.71 -4.81 -17.99
N LYS A 901 14.35 -4.52 -19.12
CA LYS A 901 13.99 -5.04 -20.45
C LYS A 901 14.86 -6.21 -20.92
N TYR A 902 16.06 -6.40 -20.37
CA TYR A 902 17.00 -7.42 -20.84
C TYR A 902 17.47 -8.33 -19.71
N ILE A 903 17.44 -9.62 -19.96
CA ILE A 903 17.94 -10.65 -19.04
C ILE A 903 18.87 -11.62 -19.75
N ILE A 904 19.95 -12.03 -19.08
CA ILE A 904 20.80 -13.13 -19.50
C ILE A 904 20.36 -14.38 -18.75
N ALA A 905 20.06 -15.44 -19.48
CA ALA A 905 19.77 -16.76 -18.93
C ALA A 905 20.59 -17.83 -19.61
N ALA A 906 20.98 -18.85 -18.82
CA ALA A 906 21.84 -19.92 -19.31
C ALA A 906 21.05 -21.18 -19.70
N THR A 907 21.55 -21.89 -20.72
CA THR A 907 21.02 -23.21 -21.06
C THR A 907 21.35 -24.26 -20.00
N LYS A 908 20.68 -25.39 -20.01
CA LYS A 908 21.02 -26.54 -19.16
C LYS A 908 22.48 -26.95 -19.36
N ALA A 909 23.10 -27.47 -18.31
CA ALA A 909 24.44 -27.99 -18.35
C ALA A 909 24.61 -29.05 -19.44
N ASN A 910 25.66 -28.92 -20.25
CA ASN A 910 25.99 -29.80 -21.39
C ASN A 910 24.83 -29.93 -22.40
N ALA A 911 23.98 -28.94 -22.55
CA ALA A 911 23.03 -28.88 -23.66
C ALA A 911 23.81 -28.87 -24.99
N LYS A 912 23.34 -29.64 -25.97
CA LYS A 912 23.95 -29.64 -27.29
C LYS A 912 23.63 -28.37 -28.03
N ASP A 913 24.66 -27.73 -28.61
CA ASP A 913 24.51 -26.45 -29.32
C ASP A 913 23.60 -26.56 -30.55
N ASP A 914 23.55 -27.76 -31.17
CA ASP A 914 22.72 -28.11 -32.30
C ASP A 914 21.37 -28.76 -31.94
N GLY A 915 21.04 -28.85 -30.66
CA GLY A 915 19.80 -29.45 -30.24
C GLY A 915 18.58 -28.56 -30.52
N ASP A 916 17.49 -29.12 -31.03
CA ASP A 916 16.26 -28.39 -31.42
C ASP A 916 15.79 -27.39 -30.37
N THR A 917 15.85 -27.76 -29.08
CA THR A 917 15.40 -26.87 -27.99
C THR A 917 16.35 -25.68 -27.82
N VAL A 918 17.68 -25.91 -27.97
CA VAL A 918 18.69 -24.85 -27.88
C VAL A 918 18.57 -23.90 -29.07
N LEU A 919 18.39 -24.44 -30.27
CA LEU A 919 18.18 -23.64 -31.46
C LEU A 919 16.92 -22.77 -31.37
N ARG A 920 15.86 -23.27 -30.75
CA ARG A 920 14.64 -22.47 -30.45
C ARG A 920 14.90 -21.36 -29.41
N LEU A 921 15.65 -21.66 -28.36
CA LEU A 921 16.07 -20.67 -27.38
C LEU A 921 16.93 -19.56 -27.99
N LEU A 922 17.74 -19.90 -29.00
CA LEU A 922 18.57 -18.95 -29.74
C LEU A 922 17.78 -18.18 -30.83
N GLY A 923 16.51 -18.56 -31.09
CA GLY A 923 15.73 -17.97 -32.20
C GLY A 923 16.22 -18.35 -33.59
N GLN A 924 16.98 -19.47 -33.74
CA GLN A 924 17.57 -19.92 -34.98
C GLN A 924 16.70 -20.92 -35.76
N LEU A 925 15.62 -21.40 -35.14
CA LEU A 925 14.60 -22.20 -35.83
C LEU A 925 13.40 -21.29 -36.15
N ASP A 926 12.99 -21.40 -37.43
CA ASP A 926 11.81 -20.68 -37.93
C ASP A 926 10.54 -21.34 -37.37
N THR A 927 10.16 -20.95 -36.17
CA THR A 927 8.99 -21.49 -35.50
C THR A 927 8.34 -20.41 -34.65
N ASP A 928 7.01 -20.36 -34.66
CA ASP A 928 6.20 -19.48 -33.81
C ASP A 928 6.17 -19.92 -32.34
N VAL A 929 7.30 -20.35 -31.80
CA VAL A 929 7.41 -20.76 -30.39
C VAL A 929 7.35 -19.54 -29.47
N THR A 930 6.36 -19.49 -28.60
CA THR A 930 6.33 -18.50 -27.54
C THR A 930 7.17 -18.98 -26.35
N ILE A 931 8.17 -18.18 -26.02
CA ILE A 931 9.03 -18.40 -24.84
C ILE A 931 8.50 -17.56 -23.68
N GLU A 932 8.04 -18.21 -22.63
CA GLU A 932 7.41 -17.56 -21.47
C GLU A 932 8.36 -17.53 -20.26
N LEU A 933 8.59 -16.36 -19.68
CA LEU A 933 9.56 -16.18 -18.60
C LEU A 933 8.90 -16.19 -17.21
N PHE A 934 9.40 -17.07 -16.36
CA PHE A 934 9.00 -17.21 -14.96
C PHE A 934 10.22 -17.05 -14.06
N VAL A 935 10.19 -16.08 -13.12
CA VAL A 935 11.32 -15.78 -12.24
C VAL A 935 10.87 -15.76 -10.78
N ARG A 936 11.69 -16.31 -9.91
CA ARG A 936 11.57 -16.09 -8.45
C ARG A 936 12.90 -15.67 -7.87
N LYS A 937 12.87 -14.89 -6.80
CA LYS A 937 14.10 -14.40 -6.17
C LYS A 937 14.93 -15.56 -5.64
N SER A 938 14.35 -16.39 -4.79
CA SER A 938 15.02 -17.54 -4.16
C SER A 938 14.09 -18.75 -4.08
N LYS A 939 14.65 -19.94 -3.95
CA LYS A 939 13.93 -21.20 -3.71
C LYS A 939 13.37 -21.28 -2.28
N PHE A 940 14.00 -20.59 -1.34
CA PHE A 940 13.62 -20.59 0.07
C PHE A 940 13.20 -19.19 0.51
N GLU A 941 12.21 -19.10 1.40
CA GLU A 941 11.86 -17.84 2.05
C GLU A 941 12.90 -17.51 3.11
N GLY A 942 13.45 -16.29 3.04
CA GLY A 942 14.43 -15.76 3.97
C GLY A 942 15.88 -15.94 3.52
N HIS A 943 16.56 -14.80 3.34
CA HIS A 943 17.96 -14.74 2.95
C HIS A 943 18.90 -15.22 4.04
N ARG A 944 20.00 -15.86 3.60
CA ARG A 944 21.22 -16.17 4.37
C ARG A 944 20.95 -16.54 5.81
N LYS A 945 20.39 -17.67 6.02
CA LYS A 945 20.35 -18.27 7.34
C LYS A 945 21.73 -18.85 7.66
N ASP A 946 22.11 -18.72 8.92
CA ASP A 946 23.28 -19.40 9.45
C ASP A 946 23.22 -20.91 9.13
N ALA A 947 24.36 -21.56 8.98
CA ALA A 947 24.47 -22.96 8.56
C ALA A 947 23.60 -23.93 9.38
N ILE A 948 23.31 -23.60 10.64
CA ILE A 948 22.46 -24.39 11.55
C ILE A 948 21.00 -24.34 11.12
N GLN A 949 20.50 -23.16 10.77
CA GLN A 949 19.11 -22.96 10.34
C GLN A 949 18.88 -23.57 8.94
N LYS A 950 19.91 -23.53 8.05
CA LYS A 950 19.88 -24.20 6.75
C LYS A 950 19.68 -25.71 6.90
N ALA A 951 20.38 -26.35 7.83
CA ALA A 951 20.28 -27.79 8.08
C ALA A 951 18.91 -28.21 8.64
N GLU A 952 18.25 -27.35 9.43
CA GLU A 952 16.88 -27.57 9.93
C GLU A 952 15.82 -27.35 8.84
N ASP A 953 15.99 -26.39 7.97
CA ASP A 953 15.05 -26.07 6.88
C ASP A 953 15.13 -27.11 5.75
N GLU A 954 16.32 -27.63 5.42
CA GLU A 954 16.48 -28.75 4.49
C GLU A 954 15.82 -30.05 5.04
N LYS A 955 15.91 -30.27 6.33
CA LYS A 955 15.23 -31.40 7.00
C LYS A 955 13.71 -31.30 6.95
N ASN A 956 13.17 -30.07 6.95
CA ASN A 956 11.73 -29.84 7.07
C ASN A 956 11.00 -29.70 5.74
N LYS A 957 11.65 -29.50 4.59
CA LYS A 957 11.07 -29.29 3.22
C LYS A 957 9.85 -28.34 3.17
N LYS A 958 9.59 -27.59 4.26
CA LYS A 958 8.30 -26.95 4.55
C LYS A 958 8.19 -25.51 4.05
N ASP A 959 9.33 -24.86 3.74
CA ASP A 959 9.34 -23.44 3.40
C ASP A 959 9.87 -23.16 1.98
N GLN A 960 9.68 -24.13 1.05
CA GLN A 960 10.03 -23.93 -0.35
C GLN A 960 8.98 -23.08 -1.05
N ILE A 961 9.43 -21.97 -1.68
CA ILE A 961 8.60 -21.20 -2.61
C ILE A 961 8.40 -22.05 -3.86
N SER A 962 7.16 -22.47 -4.10
CA SER A 962 6.82 -23.30 -5.26
C SER A 962 6.43 -22.48 -6.49
N GLU A 963 6.18 -21.18 -6.34
CA GLU A 963 5.62 -20.31 -7.36
C GLU A 963 6.65 -19.27 -7.85
N PHE A 964 6.51 -18.87 -9.13
CA PHE A 964 7.36 -17.90 -9.83
C PHE A 964 6.51 -16.73 -10.32
N TYR A 965 7.04 -15.53 -10.32
CA TYR A 965 6.45 -14.40 -11.03
C TYR A 965 6.50 -14.62 -12.52
N TYR A 966 5.40 -14.45 -13.22
CA TYR A 966 5.37 -14.41 -14.67
C TYR A 966 5.76 -13.01 -15.13
N LEU A 967 6.82 -12.91 -15.93
CA LEU A 967 7.37 -11.65 -16.44
C LEU A 967 7.05 -11.38 -17.91
N GLY A 968 6.31 -12.26 -18.55
CA GLY A 968 5.90 -12.10 -19.93
C GLY A 968 6.70 -12.92 -20.92
N PRO A 969 6.36 -12.84 -22.22
CA PRO A 969 7.11 -13.46 -23.29
C PRO A 969 8.45 -12.77 -23.52
N ILE A 970 9.42 -13.57 -23.93
CA ILE A 970 10.78 -13.13 -24.23
C ILE A 970 11.23 -13.60 -25.61
N LYS A 971 12.14 -12.85 -26.22
CA LYS A 971 12.79 -13.19 -27.51
C LYS A 971 14.31 -13.11 -27.36
N SER A 972 15.02 -14.03 -27.96
CA SER A 972 16.49 -13.94 -28.06
C SER A 972 16.89 -12.71 -28.89
N THR A 973 17.90 -11.96 -28.39
CA THR A 973 18.50 -10.84 -29.15
C THR A 973 19.48 -11.33 -30.21
N GLY A 974 19.73 -12.63 -30.26
CA GLY A 974 20.78 -13.22 -31.10
C GLY A 974 22.18 -13.19 -30.46
N ILE A 975 22.31 -12.52 -29.31
CA ILE A 975 23.58 -12.46 -28.58
C ILE A 975 23.67 -13.69 -27.67
N SER A 976 24.70 -14.50 -27.90
CA SER A 976 24.96 -15.67 -27.06
C SER A 976 26.45 -15.85 -26.81
N LYS A 977 26.80 -16.40 -25.65
CA LYS A 977 28.17 -16.64 -25.21
C LYS A 977 28.33 -18.05 -24.67
N PRO A 978 29.06 -18.93 -25.33
CA PRO A 978 29.45 -20.23 -24.77
C PRO A 978 30.36 -20.02 -23.57
N THR A 979 29.99 -20.64 -22.45
CA THR A 979 30.73 -20.53 -21.18
C THR A 979 31.11 -21.91 -20.70
N ARG A 980 32.33 -22.03 -20.15
CA ARG A 980 32.88 -23.28 -19.60
C ARG A 980 33.21 -23.08 -18.14
N ARG A 981 32.78 -24.02 -17.30
CA ARG A 981 33.09 -24.03 -15.85
C ARG A 981 33.50 -25.43 -15.39
N LEU A 982 34.34 -25.45 -14.35
CA LEU A 982 34.64 -26.70 -13.68
C LEU A 982 33.65 -26.90 -12.53
N ASN A 983 33.08 -28.09 -12.40
CA ASN A 983 32.33 -28.47 -11.20
C ASN A 983 33.26 -28.86 -10.03
N LYS A 984 32.70 -29.09 -8.83
CA LYS A 984 33.44 -29.51 -7.63
C LYS A 984 34.22 -30.79 -7.82
N GLU A 985 33.84 -31.61 -8.76
CA GLU A 985 34.51 -32.86 -9.14
C GLU A 985 35.60 -32.65 -10.20
N GLY A 986 35.92 -31.41 -10.59
CA GLY A 986 36.87 -31.06 -11.62
C GLY A 986 36.44 -31.39 -13.05
N LYS A 987 35.14 -31.69 -13.30
CA LYS A 987 34.62 -31.98 -14.60
C LYS A 987 34.17 -30.67 -15.27
N LEU A 988 34.55 -30.51 -16.56
CA LEU A 988 34.16 -29.36 -17.36
C LEU A 988 32.67 -29.41 -17.72
N ILE A 989 31.93 -28.37 -17.42
CA ILE A 989 30.53 -28.18 -17.78
C ILE A 989 30.44 -27.04 -18.80
N ASN A 990 29.77 -27.30 -19.90
CA ASN A 990 29.51 -26.33 -20.95
C ASN A 990 28.05 -25.85 -20.83
N HIS A 991 27.80 -24.57 -21.02
CA HIS A 991 26.48 -23.96 -21.16
C HIS A 991 26.58 -22.71 -22.04
N ILE A 992 25.44 -22.25 -22.56
CA ILE A 992 25.37 -21.05 -23.38
C ILE A 992 24.59 -20.00 -22.57
N GLU A 993 25.19 -18.85 -22.33
CA GLU A 993 24.47 -17.67 -21.84
C GLU A 993 23.83 -17.00 -23.06
N ILE A 994 22.51 -16.77 -22.98
CA ILE A 994 21.72 -16.17 -24.06
C ILE A 994 21.10 -14.90 -23.49
N GLU A 995 21.22 -13.81 -24.25
CA GLU A 995 20.55 -12.57 -23.94
C GLU A 995 19.13 -12.59 -24.53
N TYR A 996 18.16 -12.29 -23.67
CA TYR A 996 16.75 -12.18 -24.03
C TYR A 996 16.23 -10.77 -23.79
N MET A 997 15.41 -10.30 -24.72
CA MET A 997 14.62 -9.08 -24.59
C MET A 997 13.21 -9.47 -24.15
N LEU A 998 12.74 -8.86 -23.07
CA LEU A 998 11.35 -8.97 -22.63
C LEU A 998 10.47 -8.11 -23.54
N GLU A 999 9.32 -8.63 -23.91
CA GLU A 999 8.34 -7.90 -24.71
C GLU A 999 7.82 -6.67 -23.92
N ILE A 1000 7.61 -6.82 -22.62
CA ILE A 1000 7.21 -5.77 -21.69
C ILE A 1000 8.29 -5.65 -20.61
N PRO A 1001 8.86 -4.47 -20.38
CA PRO A 1001 9.82 -4.27 -19.30
C PRO A 1001 9.23 -4.66 -17.94
N VAL A 1002 10.05 -5.24 -17.08
CA VAL A 1002 9.62 -5.63 -15.72
C VAL A 1002 9.25 -4.39 -14.94
N ARG A 1003 8.09 -4.43 -14.29
CA ARG A 1003 7.62 -3.35 -13.42
C ARG A 1003 8.60 -3.10 -12.28
N GLU A 1004 8.80 -1.84 -11.93
CA GLU A 1004 9.89 -1.37 -11.05
C GLU A 1004 9.88 -2.04 -9.67
N ASP A 1005 8.73 -2.24 -9.06
CA ASP A 1005 8.60 -2.91 -7.76
C ASP A 1005 9.08 -4.37 -7.80
N ILE A 1006 8.73 -5.09 -8.86
CA ILE A 1006 9.16 -6.48 -9.08
C ILE A 1006 10.65 -6.53 -9.43
N TYR A 1007 11.10 -5.64 -10.30
CA TYR A 1007 12.51 -5.55 -10.67
C TYR A 1007 13.38 -5.27 -9.45
N SER A 1008 13.06 -4.23 -8.70
CA SER A 1008 13.74 -3.88 -7.45
C SER A 1008 13.76 -5.05 -6.47
N TYR A 1009 12.60 -5.70 -6.23
CA TYR A 1009 12.54 -6.86 -5.34
C TYR A 1009 13.40 -8.03 -5.81
N LEU A 1010 13.43 -8.32 -7.10
CA LEU A 1010 14.21 -9.45 -7.63
C LEU A 1010 15.70 -9.16 -7.59
N THR A 1011 16.14 -7.91 -7.79
CA THR A 1011 17.55 -7.53 -7.94
C THR A 1011 18.22 -7.03 -6.66
N THR A 1012 17.42 -6.60 -5.66
CA THR A 1012 17.91 -6.22 -4.32
C THR A 1012 18.16 -7.45 -3.47
#